data_7cec1ef03b385d2fe7a624893458eeb8
#
_entry.id   7cec1ef03b385d2fe7a624893458eeb8
#
_cell.length_a   1.000
_cell.length_b   1.000
_cell.length_c   1.000
_cell.angle_alpha   90.00
_cell.angle_beta   90.00
_cell.angle_gamma   90.00
#
_symmetry.space_group_name_H-M   'P 1'
#
loop_
_entity.id
_entity.type
_entity.pdbx_description
1 polymer ?
#
loop_
_entity_poly.entity_id
_entity_poly.type
_entity_poly.pdbx_seq_one_letter_code
_entity_poly.pdbx_strand_id
1 'polypeptide(L)'
;MNDNCCSDYIFVTEGTEIVPLKKQYYSYQFFSLKRPRNFIYSYDYSLDEAWLSHEPADDLIEATNQSTVFSKTGFIKIKSDFPADFKINGKTEESFFQQQASAFLAQSEVQREIKKTADSVAELLQKNRLYFTLLSDTHYVLNGNWKTTAATIEAVNSKIAEKTGRNPDGIIHLGDFTDGILSKSVCERLSHKVIDRILSWKAPLFVAIGNHDVNYFKKNPELLTDSEAAEMYLSYSNIESDGKSFYSKAIEGSNLIFFVLNSYKNDEPQRYGYTEEQLEWLNRELEALPTNYKAIILSHDAPLAELDYWAAEIRNSEKLCGMLEAWNKSHDSRIIAFIHGHTHADYVCHKYSFPIVSIGCSKIEYFEACKRPGFIVPPRYENEITQELWDTLVVDVEANTLDFIRFGAGQDRHVTAKPYVPLVWAHRGASGYAPENTLEAFELAVKLGADGVEFDVQYTKDGKIIVIHDETVDRVSNGSGFVSQMTLEQLRQLNFNKTHPEYAFCKIPTLDEVLELLKPTDLIMNIELKTGVNFYPGLEAEVTAKVHQFGLEKRVIYSSFNHNSVLRIKKLVPDAKCAFLYSSGIADAPAYAKKHNVDALHPSFNNLKYPFFVENCKEAGLEINTWTVNTEDDMLKCQQYGVNAIITNYPDKALKLYKGIDCKEIFEKQAPKPSEKENTAEQSVEPKAEKIPQNAKNHSFFIHILGVLYGKIRKPFVLLDQFVQRMSKGE
;
A
#
# COMPACT_ATOMS: atom_id res chain seq x y z
N MET A 1 29.07 37.98 -9.31
CA MET A 1 29.85 36.78 -9.70
C MET A 1 28.89 35.90 -10.44
N ASN A 2 29.23 35.48 -11.65
CA ASN A 2 28.32 34.65 -12.46
C ASN A 2 28.16 33.28 -11.80
N ASP A 3 26.93 32.90 -11.50
CA ASP A 3 26.59 31.59 -10.91
C ASP A 3 26.97 30.37 -11.79
N ASN A 4 27.40 30.61 -13.01
CA ASN A 4 27.76 29.60 -14.01
C ASN A 4 29.00 28.77 -13.70
N CYS A 5 29.70 29.02 -12.60
CA CYS A 5 30.97 28.37 -12.27
C CYS A 5 30.99 27.73 -10.88
N CYS A 6 29.86 27.20 -10.40
CA CYS A 6 29.80 26.47 -9.16
C CYS A 6 29.84 24.94 -9.41
N SER A 7 30.56 24.21 -8.55
CA SER A 7 30.48 22.75 -8.52
C SER A 7 29.14 22.29 -7.93
N ASP A 8 28.82 21.05 -8.14
CA ASP A 8 27.83 20.33 -7.31
C ASP A 8 28.28 20.29 -5.86
N TYR A 9 27.38 19.93 -4.94
CA TYR A 9 27.78 19.63 -3.58
C TYR A 9 28.63 18.36 -3.59
N ILE A 10 29.85 18.46 -3.06
CA ILE A 10 30.79 17.35 -2.99
C ILE A 10 30.90 16.91 -1.54
N PHE A 11 30.60 15.65 -1.27
CA PHE A 11 30.83 15.08 0.05
C PHE A 11 32.33 14.83 0.24
N VAL A 12 32.91 15.38 1.31
CA VAL A 12 34.31 15.21 1.64
C VAL A 12 34.46 14.61 3.03
N THR A 13 35.41 13.71 3.19
CA THR A 13 35.82 13.18 4.49
C THR A 13 37.08 13.90 4.98
N GLU A 14 37.37 13.77 6.27
CA GLU A 14 38.66 14.23 6.78
C GLU A 14 39.84 13.64 5.98
N GLY A 15 40.77 14.48 5.57
CA GLY A 15 41.87 14.08 4.72
C GLY A 15 41.61 14.18 3.20
N THR A 16 40.37 14.48 2.76
CA THR A 16 40.09 14.73 1.35
C THR A 16 40.87 15.94 0.85
N GLU A 17 41.62 15.75 -0.24
CA GLU A 17 42.39 16.81 -0.90
C GLU A 17 41.70 17.23 -2.21
N ILE A 18 41.51 18.56 -2.39
CA ILE A 18 41.04 19.16 -3.66
C ILE A 18 42.13 19.96 -4.27
N VAL A 19 42.45 19.67 -5.54
CA VAL A 19 43.50 20.31 -6.32
C VAL A 19 42.90 20.89 -7.58
N PRO A 20 43.05 22.23 -7.84
CA PRO A 20 42.66 22.84 -9.09
C PRO A 20 43.56 22.36 -10.23
N LEU A 21 42.99 22.05 -11.40
CA LEU A 21 43.74 21.61 -12.58
C LEU A 21 44.42 22.76 -13.31
N LYS A 22 43.95 23.99 -13.11
CA LYS A 22 44.52 25.22 -13.69
C LYS A 22 44.84 26.20 -12.58
N LYS A 23 45.84 27.05 -12.79
CA LYS A 23 46.18 28.16 -11.88
C LYS A 23 45.07 29.20 -11.92
N GLN A 24 43.97 28.97 -11.23
CA GLN A 24 42.87 29.91 -11.08
C GLN A 24 42.47 30.01 -9.64
N TYR A 25 41.94 31.15 -9.23
CA TYR A 25 41.39 31.30 -7.89
C TYR A 25 40.02 30.63 -7.83
N TYR A 26 39.76 29.93 -6.76
CA TYR A 26 38.47 29.34 -6.41
C TYR A 26 38.19 29.62 -4.94
N SER A 27 36.94 29.70 -4.59
CA SER A 27 36.48 29.69 -3.20
C SER A 27 35.63 28.46 -2.97
N TYR A 28 35.62 27.98 -1.76
CA TYR A 28 34.68 26.91 -1.38
C TYR A 28 33.96 27.29 -0.10
N GLN A 29 32.73 26.81 0.00
CA GLN A 29 31.93 26.91 1.20
C GLN A 29 31.82 25.51 1.80
N PHE A 30 32.19 25.38 3.07
CA PHE A 30 32.10 24.12 3.80
C PHE A 30 30.81 24.08 4.59
N PHE A 31 30.07 22.95 4.47
CA PHE A 31 28.85 22.68 5.21
C PHE A 31 29.13 21.57 6.18
N SER A 32 29.35 21.88 7.47
CA SER A 32 29.64 20.88 8.49
C SER A 32 28.41 20.05 8.80
N LEU A 33 28.60 18.75 8.98
CA LEU A 33 27.56 17.89 9.55
C LEU A 33 27.43 18.23 11.05
N LYS A 34 26.50 19.09 11.43
CA LYS A 34 26.27 19.49 12.82
C LYS A 34 25.59 18.41 13.68
N ARG A 35 25.30 17.19 13.16
CA ARG A 35 24.62 16.11 13.88
C ARG A 35 25.26 14.74 13.61
N PRO A 36 25.06 13.73 14.52
CA PRO A 36 25.66 12.41 14.39
C PRO A 36 25.17 11.67 13.13
N ARG A 37 25.92 10.65 12.70
CA ARG A 37 25.74 9.85 11.48
C ARG A 37 24.31 9.33 11.19
N ASN A 38 23.43 9.30 12.20
CA ASN A 38 22.03 8.87 12.06
C ASN A 38 21.10 9.94 11.45
N PHE A 39 21.64 11.08 11.03
CA PHE A 39 20.88 12.27 10.65
C PHE A 39 20.48 12.34 9.17
N ILE A 40 20.99 11.45 8.34
CA ILE A 40 20.65 11.38 6.91
C ILE A 40 19.16 10.99 6.69
N TYR A 41 18.44 10.62 7.75
CA TYR A 41 17.15 9.91 7.68
C TYR A 41 15.93 10.67 8.21
N SER A 42 16.05 11.92 8.63
CA SER A 42 14.88 12.71 9.00
C SER A 42 14.94 14.12 8.42
N TYR A 43 14.04 14.39 7.50
CA TYR A 43 13.76 15.75 7.06
C TYR A 43 13.02 16.48 8.19
N ASP A 44 13.76 17.19 9.03
CA ASP A 44 13.20 18.20 9.89
C ASP A 44 13.25 19.51 9.10
N TYR A 45 12.11 19.97 8.61
CA TYR A 45 11.97 21.22 7.84
C TYR A 45 12.59 22.43 8.53
N SER A 46 12.72 22.41 9.87
CA SER A 46 13.38 23.45 10.64
C SER A 46 14.90 23.50 10.43
N LEU A 47 15.50 22.42 9.93
CA LEU A 47 16.94 22.33 9.66
C LEU A 47 17.32 22.79 8.26
N ASP A 48 16.39 22.69 7.33
CA ASP A 48 16.62 23.17 5.98
C ASP A 48 16.78 24.69 5.91
N GLU A 49 16.13 25.46 6.79
CA GLU A 49 16.42 26.89 6.93
C GLU A 49 17.85 27.17 7.42
N ALA A 50 18.40 26.28 8.25
CA ALA A 50 19.79 26.38 8.71
C ALA A 50 20.81 25.94 7.64
N TRP A 51 20.42 25.09 6.69
CA TRP A 51 21.24 24.70 5.53
C TRP A 51 21.23 25.74 4.42
N LEU A 52 20.11 26.45 4.28
CA LEU A 52 19.86 27.45 3.22
C LEU A 52 19.87 28.88 3.74
N SER A 53 19.84 29.11 5.06
CA SER A 53 20.15 30.43 5.60
C SER A 53 21.58 30.75 5.20
N HIS A 54 21.76 31.87 4.50
CA HIS A 54 23.00 32.38 3.95
C HIS A 54 24.03 32.71 5.03
N GLU A 55 23.94 32.17 6.21
CA GLU A 55 24.99 32.25 7.20
C GLU A 55 26.00 31.13 6.94
N PRO A 56 27.20 31.48 6.45
CA PRO A 56 28.26 30.52 6.34
C PRO A 56 28.54 29.93 7.72
N ALA A 57 28.49 28.61 7.83
CA ALA A 57 29.10 27.97 8.96
C ALA A 57 30.61 28.29 8.88
N ASP A 58 31.04 29.18 9.69
CA ASP A 58 32.38 29.61 10.14
C ASP A 58 33.61 29.54 9.19
N ASP A 59 33.59 28.94 8.04
CA ASP A 59 34.76 28.73 7.21
C ASP A 59 34.52 29.08 5.73
N LEU A 60 34.31 30.37 5.42
CA LEU A 60 34.54 30.85 4.06
C LEU A 60 36.06 31.00 3.91
N ILE A 61 36.72 30.02 3.33
CA ILE A 61 38.15 30.15 3.02
C ILE A 61 38.26 30.84 1.69
N GLU A 62 38.84 32.07 1.68
CA GLU A 62 39.31 32.68 0.45
C GLU A 62 40.37 31.80 -0.17
N ALA A 63 40.09 31.28 -1.34
CA ALA A 63 40.87 30.23 -1.90
C ALA A 63 42.12 30.74 -2.59
N THR A 64 43.11 29.94 -2.46
CA THR A 64 44.39 30.05 -3.16
C THR A 64 44.37 29.13 -4.38
N ASN A 65 45.31 29.31 -5.30
CA ASN A 65 45.59 28.39 -6.40
C ASN A 65 46.34 27.11 -5.93
N GLN A 66 46.24 26.76 -4.64
CA GLN A 66 46.92 25.62 -4.01
C GLN A 66 45.91 24.54 -3.63
N SER A 67 46.40 23.33 -3.38
CA SER A 67 45.59 22.23 -2.89
C SER A 67 45.06 22.52 -1.49
N THR A 68 43.85 22.07 -1.21
CA THR A 68 43.21 22.19 0.10
C THR A 68 42.89 20.82 0.60
N VAL A 69 43.32 20.52 1.84
CA VAL A 69 43.00 19.28 2.55
C VAL A 69 41.98 19.58 3.63
N PHE A 70 40.87 18.86 3.63
CA PHE A 70 39.79 19.06 4.59
C PHE A 70 40.09 18.34 5.90
N SER A 71 39.97 19.05 7.00
CA SER A 71 40.16 18.54 8.36
C SER A 71 38.87 18.02 8.99
N LYS A 72 37.73 18.09 8.27
CA LYS A 72 36.42 17.69 8.73
C LYS A 72 35.63 16.96 7.63
N THR A 73 34.70 16.10 8.04
CA THR A 73 33.76 15.47 7.13
C THR A 73 32.53 16.36 6.95
N GLY A 74 32.10 16.57 5.72
CA GLY A 74 30.94 17.40 5.40
C GLY A 74 30.71 17.53 3.90
N PHE A 75 29.94 18.53 3.49
CA PHE A 75 29.73 18.87 2.09
C PHE A 75 30.49 20.17 1.77
N ILE A 76 30.94 20.26 0.56
CA ILE A 76 31.55 21.50 0.04
C ILE A 76 30.89 21.94 -1.27
N LYS A 77 30.84 23.23 -1.50
CA LYS A 77 30.47 23.83 -2.77
C LYS A 77 31.62 24.70 -3.22
N ILE A 78 32.14 24.47 -4.44
CA ILE A 78 33.26 25.18 -4.99
C ILE A 78 32.73 26.25 -5.95
N LYS A 79 33.17 27.50 -5.78
CA LYS A 79 32.92 28.60 -6.69
C LYS A 79 34.24 29.03 -7.39
N SER A 80 34.17 29.21 -8.69
CA SER A 80 35.29 29.68 -9.51
C SER A 80 34.81 30.65 -10.59
N ASP A 81 35.66 31.53 -11.03
CA ASP A 81 35.36 32.50 -12.11
C ASP A 81 35.29 31.84 -13.50
N PHE A 82 35.67 30.56 -13.59
CA PHE A 82 35.64 29.76 -14.82
C PHE A 82 35.14 28.33 -14.49
N PRO A 83 34.62 27.59 -15.49
CA PRO A 83 34.34 26.16 -15.32
C PRO A 83 35.61 25.47 -14.79
N ALA A 84 35.58 25.07 -13.55
CA ALA A 84 36.78 24.60 -12.88
C ALA A 84 36.87 23.09 -12.99
N ASP A 85 37.95 22.61 -13.60
CA ASP A 85 38.36 21.22 -13.49
C ASP A 85 39.12 21.06 -12.17
N PHE A 86 38.62 20.22 -11.28
CA PHE A 86 39.26 19.87 -10.00
C PHE A 86 39.67 18.41 -9.97
N LYS A 87 40.69 18.12 -9.16
CA LYS A 87 40.99 16.76 -8.72
C LYS A 87 40.59 16.59 -7.27
N ILE A 88 39.87 15.56 -6.96
CA ILE A 88 39.53 15.14 -5.60
C ILE A 88 40.39 13.92 -5.29
N ASN A 89 41.26 14.01 -4.28
CA ASN A 89 42.25 12.98 -3.96
C ASN A 89 43.07 12.54 -5.21
N GLY A 90 43.52 13.52 -6.00
CA GLY A 90 44.28 13.28 -7.21
C GLY A 90 43.50 12.82 -8.44
N LYS A 91 42.16 12.71 -8.37
CA LYS A 91 41.28 12.28 -9.46
C LYS A 91 40.36 13.40 -9.91
N THR A 92 39.95 13.39 -11.18
CA THR A 92 38.88 14.29 -11.64
C THR A 92 37.58 13.94 -10.92
N GLU A 93 36.67 14.92 -10.81
CA GLU A 93 35.34 14.69 -10.19
C GLU A 93 34.67 13.45 -10.79
N GLU A 94 34.62 13.36 -12.10
CA GLU A 94 34.04 12.23 -12.79
C GLU A 94 34.71 10.88 -12.43
N SER A 95 36.05 10.84 -12.42
CA SER A 95 36.79 9.61 -12.08
C SER A 95 36.69 9.24 -10.60
N PHE A 96 36.49 10.22 -9.70
CA PHE A 96 36.27 9.99 -8.30
C PHE A 96 34.90 9.29 -8.09
N PHE A 97 33.85 9.82 -8.69
CA PHE A 97 32.51 9.23 -8.58
C PHE A 97 32.37 7.90 -9.32
N GLN A 98 33.02 7.72 -10.46
CA GLN A 98 33.13 6.42 -11.14
C GLN A 98 33.79 5.37 -10.26
N GLN A 99 34.79 5.76 -9.46
CA GLN A 99 35.40 4.84 -8.52
C GLN A 99 34.46 4.47 -7.37
N GLN A 100 33.69 5.43 -6.83
CA GLN A 100 32.68 5.14 -5.81
C GLN A 100 31.62 4.17 -6.33
N ALA A 101 31.06 4.43 -7.52
CA ALA A 101 30.10 3.55 -8.16
C ALA A 101 30.69 2.14 -8.44
N SER A 102 31.95 2.08 -8.91
CA SER A 102 32.64 0.81 -9.13
C SER A 102 32.87 0.04 -7.82
N ALA A 103 33.24 0.72 -6.74
CA ALA A 103 33.42 0.10 -5.44
C ALA A 103 32.06 -0.43 -4.86
N PHE A 104 30.99 0.34 -5.04
CA PHE A 104 29.65 -0.11 -4.66
C PHE A 104 29.21 -1.34 -5.44
N LEU A 105 29.35 -1.31 -6.77
CA LEU A 105 29.04 -2.47 -7.62
C LEU A 105 29.86 -3.71 -7.27
N ALA A 106 31.10 -3.56 -6.77
CA ALA A 106 31.96 -4.70 -6.40
C ALA A 106 31.50 -5.42 -5.12
N GLN A 107 30.56 -4.88 -4.36
CA GLN A 107 30.04 -5.50 -3.15
C GLN A 107 29.26 -6.78 -3.48
N SER A 108 29.50 -7.86 -2.70
CA SER A 108 28.88 -9.16 -2.95
C SER A 108 27.34 -9.13 -2.84
N GLU A 109 26.79 -8.27 -2.00
CA GLU A 109 25.35 -8.08 -1.83
C GLU A 109 24.73 -7.39 -3.04
N VAL A 110 25.37 -6.35 -3.54
CA VAL A 110 24.95 -5.65 -4.76
C VAL A 110 24.98 -6.59 -5.97
N GLN A 111 26.03 -7.41 -6.11
CA GLN A 111 26.12 -8.39 -7.19
C GLN A 111 25.04 -9.47 -7.10
N ARG A 112 24.69 -9.90 -5.88
CA ARG A 112 23.57 -10.85 -5.68
C ARG A 112 22.25 -10.23 -6.09
N GLU A 113 22.01 -8.98 -5.71
CA GLU A 113 20.77 -8.28 -6.04
C GLU A 113 20.65 -8.01 -7.53
N ILE A 114 21.74 -7.59 -8.20
CA ILE A 114 21.80 -7.45 -9.68
C ILE A 114 21.38 -8.77 -10.34
N LYS A 115 21.95 -9.89 -9.87
CA LYS A 115 21.63 -11.21 -10.42
C LYS A 115 20.17 -11.57 -10.16
N LYS A 116 19.67 -11.42 -8.93
CA LYS A 116 18.29 -11.74 -8.52
C LYS A 116 17.28 -10.95 -9.36
N THR A 117 17.45 -9.63 -9.44
CA THR A 117 16.55 -8.74 -10.22
C THR A 117 16.56 -9.14 -11.70
N ALA A 118 17.73 -9.36 -12.28
CA ALA A 118 17.83 -9.77 -13.68
C ALA A 118 17.24 -11.17 -13.94
N ASP A 119 17.37 -12.11 -13.00
CA ASP A 119 16.78 -13.45 -13.10
C ASP A 119 15.25 -13.37 -13.06
N SER A 120 14.68 -12.63 -12.11
CA SER A 120 13.24 -12.43 -11.97
C SER A 120 12.62 -11.78 -13.21
N VAL A 121 13.25 -10.72 -13.73
CA VAL A 121 12.78 -10.05 -14.94
C VAL A 121 12.88 -10.98 -16.16
N ALA A 122 13.99 -11.69 -16.32
CA ALA A 122 14.18 -12.61 -17.45
C ALA A 122 13.15 -13.76 -17.45
N GLU A 123 12.74 -14.24 -16.28
CA GLU A 123 11.68 -15.25 -16.14
C GLU A 123 10.32 -14.68 -16.60
N LEU A 124 9.99 -13.45 -16.21
CA LEU A 124 8.76 -12.79 -16.61
C LEU A 124 8.72 -12.51 -18.12
N LEU A 125 9.84 -12.15 -18.75
CA LEU A 125 9.94 -11.81 -20.17
C LEU A 125 9.74 -12.99 -21.13
N GLN A 126 9.74 -14.22 -20.68
CA GLN A 126 9.48 -15.39 -21.53
C GLN A 126 8.08 -15.38 -22.19
N LYS A 127 7.17 -14.53 -21.75
CA LYS A 127 5.78 -14.42 -22.21
C LYS A 127 5.48 -13.21 -23.10
N ASN A 128 6.44 -12.69 -23.82
CA ASN A 128 6.27 -11.52 -24.70
C ASN A 128 5.69 -10.27 -23.99
N ARG A 129 6.19 -9.97 -22.79
CA ARG A 129 5.83 -8.78 -22.00
C ARG A 129 6.77 -7.62 -22.33
N LEU A 130 6.32 -6.40 -22.05
CA LEU A 130 7.15 -5.19 -22.10
C LEU A 130 7.88 -5.00 -20.78
N TYR A 131 9.08 -4.36 -20.78
CA TYR A 131 9.71 -3.98 -19.55
C TYR A 131 10.37 -2.60 -19.62
N PHE A 132 10.29 -1.88 -18.51
CA PHE A 132 10.77 -0.50 -18.36
C PHE A 132 11.63 -0.39 -17.11
N THR A 133 12.68 0.41 -17.16
CA THR A 133 13.31 0.91 -15.92
C THR A 133 12.45 2.05 -15.39
N LEU A 134 12.06 2.00 -14.12
CA LEU A 134 11.14 2.95 -13.50
C LEU A 134 11.79 3.57 -12.26
N LEU A 135 11.87 4.89 -12.24
CA LEU A 135 12.43 5.66 -11.14
C LEU A 135 11.70 7.00 -10.97
N SER A 136 11.83 7.59 -9.78
CA SER A 136 11.27 8.87 -9.40
C SER A 136 12.15 9.53 -8.36
N ASP A 137 12.02 10.85 -8.22
CA ASP A 137 12.58 11.58 -7.08
C ASP A 137 14.10 11.34 -6.92
N THR A 138 14.88 11.59 -7.99
CA THR A 138 16.33 11.41 -7.94
C THR A 138 17.03 12.50 -7.14
N HIS A 139 16.47 13.72 -7.11
CA HIS A 139 16.94 14.86 -6.31
C HIS A 139 18.48 15.00 -6.32
N TYR A 140 19.07 14.98 -7.48
CA TYR A 140 20.50 14.80 -7.68
C TYR A 140 21.40 15.78 -6.92
N VAL A 141 20.87 16.93 -6.53
CA VAL A 141 21.66 18.00 -5.90
C VAL A 141 22.15 17.64 -4.50
N LEU A 142 21.36 16.90 -3.73
CA LEU A 142 21.61 16.76 -2.28
C LEU A 142 22.31 15.47 -1.86
N ASN A 143 22.22 14.39 -2.60
CA ASN A 143 22.77 13.12 -2.08
C ASN A 143 23.72 12.40 -3.00
N GLY A 144 24.06 12.66 -4.07
CA GLY A 144 25.08 12.01 -4.91
C GLY A 144 24.89 10.50 -5.20
N ASN A 145 23.85 9.80 -4.67
CA ASN A 145 23.65 8.38 -4.97
C ASN A 145 23.16 8.11 -6.40
N TRP A 146 22.76 9.13 -7.14
CA TRP A 146 22.40 8.98 -8.55
C TRP A 146 23.45 8.20 -9.36
N LYS A 147 24.74 8.38 -9.05
CA LYS A 147 25.82 7.69 -9.79
C LYS A 147 25.86 6.20 -9.51
N THR A 148 25.58 5.78 -8.28
CA THR A 148 25.42 4.36 -7.94
C THR A 148 24.11 3.81 -8.50
N THR A 149 23.05 4.58 -8.42
CA THR A 149 21.73 4.23 -9.01
C THR A 149 21.87 4.00 -10.52
N ALA A 150 22.46 4.92 -11.26
CA ALA A 150 22.71 4.77 -12.69
C ALA A 150 23.57 3.53 -13.01
N ALA A 151 24.62 3.30 -12.23
CA ALA A 151 25.51 2.17 -12.42
C ALA A 151 24.81 0.81 -12.14
N THR A 152 23.96 0.75 -11.13
CA THR A 152 23.17 -0.46 -10.83
C THR A 152 22.12 -0.73 -11.91
N ILE A 153 21.43 0.30 -12.41
CA ILE A 153 20.49 0.20 -13.53
C ILE A 153 21.20 -0.38 -14.78
N GLU A 154 22.37 0.16 -15.13
CA GLU A 154 23.16 -0.34 -16.27
C GLU A 154 23.56 -1.80 -16.08
N ALA A 155 24.01 -2.17 -14.89
CA ALA A 155 24.43 -3.53 -14.60
C ALA A 155 23.25 -4.52 -14.69
N VAL A 156 22.08 -4.16 -14.17
CA VAL A 156 20.85 -4.98 -14.24
C VAL A 156 20.39 -5.10 -15.69
N ASN A 157 20.26 -3.99 -16.42
CA ASN A 157 19.81 -4.00 -17.81
C ASN A 157 20.76 -4.79 -18.71
N SER A 158 22.08 -4.64 -18.51
CA SER A 158 23.08 -5.44 -19.22
C SER A 158 22.91 -6.94 -18.94
N LYS A 159 22.63 -7.29 -17.68
CA LYS A 159 22.42 -8.68 -17.28
C LYS A 159 21.12 -9.28 -17.84
N ILE A 160 20.06 -8.48 -17.92
CA ILE A 160 18.81 -8.86 -18.59
C ILE A 160 19.09 -9.09 -20.09
N ALA A 161 19.80 -8.15 -20.73
CA ALA A 161 20.15 -8.27 -22.15
C ALA A 161 21.01 -9.52 -22.46
N GLU A 162 21.97 -9.84 -21.59
CA GLU A 162 22.76 -11.10 -21.71
C GLU A 162 21.87 -12.34 -21.70
N LYS A 163 20.79 -12.34 -20.89
CA LYS A 163 19.92 -13.51 -20.71
C LYS A 163 18.82 -13.61 -21.75
N THR A 164 18.28 -12.48 -22.20
CA THR A 164 17.05 -12.43 -23.00
C THR A 164 17.27 -11.92 -24.43
N GLY A 165 18.42 -11.30 -24.70
CA GLY A 165 18.67 -10.57 -25.94
C GLY A 165 17.89 -9.26 -26.08
N ARG A 166 17.23 -8.78 -25.01
CA ARG A 166 16.37 -7.60 -25.03
C ARG A 166 16.94 -6.46 -24.20
N ASN A 167 16.79 -5.24 -24.71
CA ASN A 167 16.96 -4.01 -23.95
C ASN A 167 15.59 -3.52 -23.41
N PRO A 168 15.55 -2.61 -22.44
CA PRO A 168 14.30 -2.05 -21.96
C PRO A 168 13.51 -1.37 -23.10
N ASP A 169 12.20 -1.57 -23.11
CA ASP A 169 11.28 -0.92 -24.04
C ASP A 169 11.16 0.59 -23.75
N GLY A 170 11.66 1.04 -22.61
CA GLY A 170 11.83 2.43 -22.23
C GLY A 170 12.30 2.64 -20.79
N ILE A 171 12.61 3.88 -20.50
CA ILE A 171 12.96 4.37 -19.16
C ILE A 171 11.86 5.35 -18.75
N ILE A 172 11.33 5.21 -17.54
CA ILE A 172 10.30 6.09 -16.98
C ILE A 172 10.92 6.83 -15.80
N HIS A 173 10.93 8.16 -15.86
CA HIS A 173 11.30 9.04 -14.74
C HIS A 173 10.09 9.89 -14.36
N LEU A 174 9.56 9.70 -13.16
CA LEU A 174 8.34 10.35 -12.72
C LEU A 174 8.53 11.73 -12.08
N GLY A 175 9.64 12.39 -12.36
CA GLY A 175 9.89 13.77 -11.92
C GLY A 175 10.82 13.88 -10.72
N ASP A 176 11.05 15.14 -10.32
CA ASP A 176 11.99 15.55 -9.28
C ASP A 176 13.44 15.12 -9.56
N PHE A 177 13.98 15.62 -10.70
CA PHE A 177 15.36 15.38 -11.09
C PHE A 177 16.34 16.05 -10.14
N THR A 178 15.99 17.26 -9.64
CA THR A 178 16.77 18.07 -8.70
C THR A 178 15.91 18.50 -7.51
N ASP A 179 16.51 19.13 -6.49
CA ASP A 179 15.76 19.61 -5.32
C ASP A 179 15.03 20.97 -5.55
N GLY A 180 15.13 21.59 -6.72
CA GLY A 180 14.44 22.84 -7.04
C GLY A 180 14.79 24.07 -6.18
N ILE A 181 15.94 24.04 -5.53
CA ILE A 181 16.39 25.09 -4.58
C ILE A 181 17.47 26.00 -5.12
N LEU A 182 18.02 25.70 -6.28
CA LEU A 182 19.11 26.41 -6.91
C LEU A 182 18.60 27.35 -8.02
N SER A 183 19.48 28.14 -8.62
CA SER A 183 19.12 28.94 -9.79
C SER A 183 18.70 28.11 -10.98
N LYS A 184 17.84 28.65 -11.86
CA LYS A 184 17.37 27.95 -13.08
C LYS A 184 18.53 27.31 -13.84
N SER A 185 19.59 28.09 -14.10
CA SER A 185 20.77 27.62 -14.87
C SER A 185 21.52 26.48 -14.21
N VAL A 186 21.52 26.41 -12.88
CA VAL A 186 22.15 25.29 -12.14
C VAL A 186 21.25 24.08 -12.16
N CYS A 187 19.94 24.23 -11.90
CA CYS A 187 18.97 23.15 -11.98
C CYS A 187 18.96 22.54 -13.39
N GLU A 188 18.91 23.35 -14.44
CA GLU A 188 19.01 22.92 -15.84
C GLU A 188 20.24 22.04 -16.09
N ARG A 189 21.43 22.54 -15.72
CA ARG A 189 22.68 21.79 -15.90
C ARG A 189 22.69 20.46 -15.17
N LEU A 190 22.11 20.39 -13.95
CA LEU A 190 22.10 19.20 -13.14
C LEU A 190 21.05 18.19 -13.64
N SER A 191 19.87 18.66 -14.01
CA SER A 191 18.83 17.83 -14.65
C SER A 191 19.33 17.25 -15.96
N HIS A 192 20.00 18.07 -16.80
CA HIS A 192 20.59 17.61 -18.06
C HIS A 192 21.66 16.53 -17.84
N LYS A 193 22.49 16.61 -16.80
CA LYS A 193 23.42 15.51 -16.46
C LYS A 193 22.69 14.19 -16.18
N VAL A 194 21.57 14.22 -15.49
CA VAL A 194 20.74 13.02 -15.24
C VAL A 194 20.14 12.52 -16.55
N ILE A 195 19.53 13.42 -17.32
CA ILE A 195 18.89 13.09 -18.61
C ILE A 195 19.92 12.55 -19.61
N ASP A 196 21.08 13.18 -19.77
CA ASP A 196 22.15 12.73 -20.67
C ASP A 196 22.62 11.31 -20.31
N ARG A 197 22.73 11.03 -19.01
CA ARG A 197 23.08 9.67 -18.55
C ARG A 197 22.01 8.67 -18.94
N ILE A 198 20.72 8.98 -18.76
CA ILE A 198 19.60 8.12 -19.14
C ILE A 198 19.58 7.93 -20.67
N LEU A 199 19.71 9.00 -21.45
CA LEU A 199 19.72 8.94 -22.91
C LEU A 199 20.89 8.09 -23.45
N SER A 200 22.01 8.03 -22.72
CA SER A 200 23.16 7.18 -23.09
C SER A 200 22.81 5.68 -23.10
N TRP A 201 21.74 5.25 -22.44
CA TRP A 201 21.25 3.86 -22.42
C TRP A 201 20.49 3.47 -23.70
N LYS A 202 20.22 4.44 -24.59
CA LYS A 202 19.63 4.25 -25.92
C LYS A 202 18.26 3.57 -25.89
N ALA A 203 17.49 3.78 -24.83
CA ALA A 203 16.07 3.40 -24.73
C ALA A 203 15.20 4.66 -24.76
N PRO A 204 13.95 4.58 -25.25
CA PRO A 204 13.00 5.68 -25.17
C PRO A 204 12.83 6.19 -23.73
N LEU A 205 12.85 7.52 -23.54
CA LEU A 205 12.66 8.13 -22.23
C LEU A 205 11.24 8.70 -22.12
N PHE A 206 10.60 8.48 -20.98
CA PHE A 206 9.32 9.05 -20.59
C PHE A 206 9.50 9.84 -19.30
N VAL A 207 9.10 11.11 -19.30
CA VAL A 207 9.35 12.06 -18.21
C VAL A 207 8.04 12.68 -17.76
N ALA A 208 7.71 12.57 -16.48
CA ALA A 208 6.77 13.46 -15.80
C ALA A 208 7.56 14.62 -15.14
N ILE A 209 6.95 15.78 -15.04
CA ILE A 209 7.56 16.96 -14.40
C ILE A 209 7.07 17.00 -12.95
N GLY A 210 8.01 17.10 -12.00
CA GLY A 210 7.72 17.19 -10.58
C GLY A 210 7.68 18.61 -10.04
N ASN A 211 7.27 18.77 -8.79
CA ASN A 211 7.16 20.07 -8.14
C ASN A 211 8.54 20.72 -7.90
N HIS A 212 9.58 19.95 -7.67
CA HIS A 212 10.95 20.45 -7.57
C HIS A 212 11.53 20.85 -8.93
N ASP A 213 11.09 20.22 -10.02
CA ASP A 213 11.57 20.50 -11.37
C ASP A 213 11.16 21.89 -11.87
N VAL A 214 10.16 22.51 -11.28
CA VAL A 214 9.74 23.88 -11.58
C VAL A 214 10.33 24.91 -10.59
N ASN A 215 11.33 24.54 -9.83
CA ASN A 215 12.06 25.36 -8.85
C ASN A 215 11.19 25.94 -7.72
N TYR A 216 10.08 25.31 -7.40
CA TYR A 216 9.15 25.84 -6.39
C TYR A 216 9.67 25.76 -4.95
N PHE A 217 10.60 24.87 -4.66
CA PHE A 217 10.92 24.52 -3.28
C PHE A 217 11.56 25.68 -2.51
N LYS A 218 11.20 25.84 -1.24
CA LYS A 218 11.72 26.84 -0.28
C LYS A 218 11.68 28.29 -0.76
N LYS A 219 10.63 28.67 -1.48
CA LYS A 219 10.44 30.03 -1.99
C LYS A 219 11.59 30.48 -2.92
N ASN A 220 12.09 29.55 -3.73
CA ASN A 220 13.05 29.90 -4.77
C ASN A 220 12.46 31.02 -5.65
N PRO A 221 13.14 32.16 -5.83
CA PRO A 221 12.61 33.26 -6.63
C PRO A 221 12.64 32.98 -8.14
N GLU A 222 13.41 32.00 -8.58
CA GLU A 222 13.58 31.64 -9.98
C GLU A 222 12.67 30.49 -10.40
N LEU A 223 11.36 30.72 -10.34
CA LEU A 223 10.37 29.72 -10.76
C LEU A 223 10.38 29.53 -12.28
N LEU A 224 10.18 28.28 -12.73
CA LEU A 224 9.96 27.98 -14.15
C LEU A 224 8.46 28.08 -14.49
N THR A 225 8.19 28.61 -15.68
CA THR A 225 6.88 28.50 -16.32
C THR A 225 6.68 27.10 -16.89
N ASP A 226 5.43 26.72 -17.21
CA ASP A 226 5.14 25.44 -17.85
C ASP A 226 5.92 25.23 -19.16
N SER A 227 6.06 26.29 -19.96
CA SER A 227 6.81 26.24 -21.23
C SER A 227 8.31 26.05 -21.00
N GLU A 228 8.91 26.76 -20.01
CA GLU A 228 10.32 26.58 -19.66
C GLU A 228 10.58 25.17 -19.12
N ALA A 229 9.68 24.63 -18.31
CA ALA A 229 9.79 23.27 -17.81
C ALA A 229 9.64 22.23 -18.94
N ALA A 230 8.68 22.43 -19.86
CA ALA A 230 8.54 21.57 -21.03
C ALA A 230 9.79 21.58 -21.91
N GLU A 231 10.40 22.74 -22.12
CA GLU A 231 11.66 22.85 -22.87
C GLU A 231 12.82 22.16 -22.16
N MET A 232 13.00 22.44 -20.87
CA MET A 232 14.11 21.94 -20.05
C MET A 232 14.07 20.40 -19.91
N TYR A 233 12.89 19.81 -19.72
CA TYR A 233 12.77 18.38 -19.41
C TYR A 233 12.28 17.56 -20.61
N LEU A 234 11.23 17.99 -21.30
CA LEU A 234 10.60 17.17 -22.36
C LEU A 234 11.34 17.35 -23.68
N SER A 235 11.50 18.58 -24.18
CA SER A 235 12.18 18.84 -25.45
C SER A 235 13.62 18.38 -25.41
N TYR A 236 14.33 18.62 -24.30
CA TYR A 236 15.71 18.15 -24.11
C TYR A 236 15.80 16.61 -24.10
N SER A 237 14.77 15.92 -23.62
CA SER A 237 14.64 14.44 -23.63
C SER A 237 14.17 13.88 -24.99
N ASN A 238 14.06 14.68 -26.03
CA ASN A 238 13.50 14.32 -27.33
C ASN A 238 12.03 13.86 -27.27
N ILE A 239 11.24 14.44 -26.36
CA ILE A 239 9.81 14.17 -26.21
C ILE A 239 9.02 15.27 -26.92
N GLU A 240 8.22 14.88 -27.90
CA GLU A 240 7.29 15.78 -28.58
C GLU A 240 6.05 16.01 -27.70
N SER A 241 5.82 17.26 -27.28
CA SER A 241 4.72 17.66 -26.40
C SER A 241 3.96 18.90 -26.88
N ASP A 242 4.23 19.38 -28.09
CA ASP A 242 3.67 20.63 -28.65
C ASP A 242 3.82 21.84 -27.71
N GLY A 243 4.95 21.88 -26.97
CA GLY A 243 5.26 22.93 -25.97
C GLY A 243 4.43 22.83 -24.68
N LYS A 244 3.70 21.74 -24.46
CA LYS A 244 2.95 21.47 -23.25
C LYS A 244 3.78 20.66 -22.26
N SER A 245 3.43 20.74 -20.98
CA SER A 245 4.06 19.96 -19.91
C SER A 245 3.42 18.57 -19.71
N PHE A 246 2.53 18.15 -20.62
CA PHE A 246 1.88 16.85 -20.65
C PHE A 246 1.75 16.32 -22.09
N TYR A 247 1.73 15.01 -22.26
CA TYR A 247 1.74 14.37 -23.58
C TYR A 247 1.25 12.92 -23.52
N SER A 248 1.04 12.32 -24.72
CA SER A 248 0.83 10.87 -24.86
C SER A 248 1.89 10.27 -25.78
N LYS A 249 2.24 9.01 -25.53
CA LYS A 249 3.18 8.27 -26.38
C LYS A 249 2.84 6.78 -26.40
N ALA A 250 2.57 6.26 -27.59
CA ALA A 250 2.41 4.82 -27.80
C ALA A 250 3.78 4.11 -27.76
N ILE A 251 3.80 2.90 -27.18
CA ILE A 251 4.99 2.06 -27.15
C ILE A 251 5.09 1.31 -28.47
N GLU A 252 6.19 1.52 -29.18
CA GLU A 252 6.42 0.94 -30.51
C GLU A 252 6.32 -0.59 -30.48
N GLY A 253 5.64 -1.14 -31.44
CA GLY A 253 5.44 -2.60 -31.57
C GLY A 253 4.48 -3.22 -30.54
N SER A 254 3.73 -2.39 -29.79
CA SER A 254 2.78 -2.86 -28.78
C SER A 254 1.43 -2.15 -28.88
N ASN A 255 0.45 -2.63 -28.11
CA ASN A 255 -0.85 -1.98 -27.93
C ASN A 255 -0.91 -1.24 -26.56
N LEU A 256 0.21 -0.66 -26.10
CA LEU A 256 0.29 0.13 -24.88
C LEU A 256 0.56 1.60 -25.22
N ILE A 257 -0.12 2.50 -24.54
CA ILE A 257 0.12 3.93 -24.57
C ILE A 257 0.33 4.47 -23.17
N PHE A 258 1.25 5.41 -23.02
CA PHE A 258 1.39 6.23 -21.82
C PHE A 258 0.75 7.59 -22.04
N PHE A 259 -0.08 8.01 -21.07
CA PHE A 259 -0.52 9.39 -20.90
C PHE A 259 0.25 9.97 -19.73
N VAL A 260 1.11 10.91 -19.99
CA VAL A 260 1.95 11.57 -18.98
C VAL A 260 1.35 12.92 -18.64
N LEU A 261 0.95 13.06 -17.38
CA LEU A 261 0.28 14.25 -16.86
C LEU A 261 1.24 15.15 -16.10
N ASN A 262 0.98 16.47 -16.14
CA ASN A 262 1.59 17.41 -15.23
C ASN A 262 0.64 17.72 -14.07
N SER A 263 1.09 17.44 -12.87
CA SER A 263 0.32 17.62 -11.64
C SER A 263 0.68 18.89 -10.87
N TYR A 264 1.45 19.80 -11.47
CA TYR A 264 1.94 20.98 -10.81
C TYR A 264 1.91 22.22 -11.72
N LYS A 265 1.43 23.37 -11.18
CA LYS A 265 1.38 24.63 -11.90
C LYS A 265 1.67 25.82 -10.98
N ASN A 266 2.73 26.57 -11.27
CA ASN A 266 3.23 27.67 -10.43
C ASN A 266 2.32 28.89 -10.36
N ASP A 267 1.62 29.22 -11.43
CA ASP A 267 0.80 30.42 -11.59
C ASP A 267 -0.63 30.30 -11.08
N GLU A 268 -0.98 29.16 -10.48
CA GLU A 268 -2.29 28.89 -9.89
C GLU A 268 -2.25 29.05 -8.35
N PRO A 269 -3.33 29.55 -7.73
CA PRO A 269 -3.41 29.62 -6.26
C PRO A 269 -3.24 28.27 -5.58
N GLN A 270 -3.84 27.21 -6.13
CA GLN A 270 -3.66 25.84 -5.75
C GLN A 270 -2.74 25.15 -6.75
N ARG A 271 -1.46 25.08 -6.41
CA ARG A 271 -0.40 24.64 -7.32
C ARG A 271 -0.45 23.18 -7.68
N TYR A 272 -0.77 22.30 -6.71
CA TYR A 272 -0.95 20.88 -6.94
C TYR A 272 -2.27 20.60 -7.67
N GLY A 273 -2.20 19.78 -8.70
CA GLY A 273 -3.35 19.29 -9.43
C GLY A 273 -3.35 19.55 -10.93
N TYR A 274 -4.43 19.22 -11.56
CA TYR A 274 -4.56 19.10 -13.00
C TYR A 274 -5.35 20.30 -13.56
N THR A 275 -4.96 20.81 -14.74
CA THR A 275 -5.67 21.92 -15.38
C THR A 275 -6.88 21.42 -16.17
N GLU A 276 -7.88 22.30 -16.39
CA GLU A 276 -9.04 21.98 -17.24
C GLU A 276 -8.59 21.61 -18.66
N GLU A 277 -7.65 22.37 -19.23
CA GLU A 277 -7.10 22.10 -20.57
C GLU A 277 -6.53 20.68 -20.66
N GLN A 278 -5.78 20.26 -19.63
CA GLN A 278 -5.20 18.91 -19.58
C GLN A 278 -6.27 17.83 -19.49
N LEU A 279 -7.33 18.05 -18.67
CA LEU A 279 -8.43 17.10 -18.57
C LEU A 279 -9.23 16.97 -19.88
N GLU A 280 -9.50 18.09 -20.54
CA GLU A 280 -10.17 18.11 -21.85
C GLU A 280 -9.32 17.39 -22.92
N TRP A 281 -8.01 17.62 -22.91
CA TRP A 281 -7.08 16.93 -23.79
C TRP A 281 -7.07 15.41 -23.48
N LEU A 282 -6.91 15.01 -22.23
CA LEU A 282 -6.87 13.60 -21.85
C LEU A 282 -8.16 12.87 -22.23
N ASN A 283 -9.31 13.48 -21.98
CA ASN A 283 -10.60 12.90 -22.36
C ASN A 283 -10.70 12.69 -23.88
N ARG A 284 -10.28 13.67 -24.68
CA ARG A 284 -10.30 13.56 -26.15
C ARG A 284 -9.36 12.44 -26.63
N GLU A 285 -8.16 12.34 -26.07
CA GLU A 285 -7.19 11.31 -26.44
C GLU A 285 -7.67 9.90 -26.04
N LEU A 286 -8.31 9.77 -24.89
CA LEU A 286 -8.91 8.50 -24.43
C LEU A 286 -10.05 8.07 -25.35
N GLU A 287 -10.94 8.99 -25.73
CA GLU A 287 -12.04 8.70 -26.66
C GLU A 287 -11.54 8.32 -28.08
N ALA A 288 -10.41 8.86 -28.50
CA ALA A 288 -9.78 8.54 -29.78
C ALA A 288 -8.94 7.25 -29.74
N LEU A 289 -8.73 6.65 -28.56
CA LEU A 289 -7.85 5.51 -28.38
C LEU A 289 -8.39 4.26 -29.09
N PRO A 290 -7.63 3.62 -30.02
CA PRO A 290 -8.07 2.41 -30.70
C PRO A 290 -8.47 1.31 -29.71
N THR A 291 -9.48 0.53 -30.03
CA THR A 291 -10.11 -0.43 -29.12
C THR A 291 -9.18 -1.54 -28.58
N ASN A 292 -8.11 -1.83 -29.31
CA ASN A 292 -7.10 -2.81 -28.93
C ASN A 292 -5.98 -2.24 -28.03
N TYR A 293 -5.95 -0.92 -27.80
CA TYR A 293 -4.93 -0.30 -26.94
C TYR A 293 -5.31 -0.30 -25.47
N LYS A 294 -4.32 -0.46 -24.61
CA LYS A 294 -4.37 -0.25 -23.17
C LYS A 294 -3.62 1.02 -22.81
N ALA A 295 -3.97 1.64 -21.70
CA ALA A 295 -3.37 2.88 -21.22
C ALA A 295 -2.78 2.72 -19.82
N ILE A 296 -1.62 3.33 -19.60
CA ILE A 296 -1.08 3.63 -18.26
C ILE A 296 -1.00 5.15 -18.15
N ILE A 297 -1.52 5.68 -17.06
CA ILE A 297 -1.41 7.10 -16.72
C ILE A 297 -0.18 7.26 -15.83
N LEU A 298 0.70 8.20 -16.20
CA LEU A 298 1.90 8.55 -15.44
C LEU A 298 1.76 9.99 -14.93
N SER A 299 2.12 10.24 -13.70
CA SER A 299 2.16 11.58 -13.10
C SER A 299 3.26 11.64 -12.06
N HIS A 300 3.67 12.85 -11.65
CA HIS A 300 4.54 12.97 -10.50
C HIS A 300 3.76 12.78 -9.20
N ASP A 301 2.68 13.55 -8.98
CA ASP A 301 1.89 13.46 -7.75
C ASP A 301 0.75 12.43 -7.85
N ALA A 302 0.28 12.00 -6.68
CA ALA A 302 -0.93 11.21 -6.56
C ALA A 302 -2.14 11.95 -7.15
N PRO A 303 -3.12 11.23 -7.75
CA PRO A 303 -4.33 11.88 -8.24
C PRO A 303 -5.33 12.24 -7.13
N LEU A 304 -5.09 11.84 -5.88
CA LEU A 304 -5.97 12.03 -4.72
C LEU A 304 -5.19 12.59 -3.54
N ALA A 305 -5.69 13.66 -2.89
CA ALA A 305 -5.06 14.27 -1.73
C ALA A 305 -4.93 13.30 -0.53
N GLU A 306 -5.86 12.36 -0.38
CA GLU A 306 -5.77 11.33 0.66
C GLU A 306 -4.61 10.34 0.47
N LEU A 307 -4.07 10.24 -0.74
CA LEU A 307 -2.92 9.42 -1.11
C LEU A 307 -1.62 10.24 -1.14
N ASP A 308 -1.72 11.57 -1.04
CA ASP A 308 -0.58 12.46 -0.99
C ASP A 308 -0.24 12.84 0.45
N TYR A 309 1.05 12.88 0.78
CA TYR A 309 1.49 13.33 2.11
C TYR A 309 1.70 14.86 2.15
N TRP A 310 2.09 15.43 1.02
CA TRP A 310 2.58 16.81 0.93
C TRP A 310 1.49 17.82 0.52
N ALA A 311 0.45 17.36 -0.18
CA ALA A 311 -0.66 18.17 -0.65
C ALA A 311 -1.94 17.89 0.11
N ALA A 312 -2.48 18.88 0.84
CA ALA A 312 -3.78 18.76 1.51
C ALA A 312 -4.95 18.76 0.52
N GLU A 313 -4.76 19.40 -0.64
CA GLU A 313 -5.77 19.52 -1.70
C GLU A 313 -5.07 19.39 -3.07
N ILE A 314 -5.72 18.68 -3.99
CA ILE A 314 -5.27 18.51 -5.37
C ILE A 314 -6.37 19.03 -6.29
N ARG A 315 -6.07 20.07 -7.06
CA ARG A 315 -7.02 20.70 -7.98
C ARG A 315 -7.52 19.68 -9.00
N ASN A 316 -8.84 19.66 -9.22
CA ASN A 316 -9.51 18.76 -10.16
C ASN A 316 -9.31 17.26 -9.92
N SER A 317 -8.89 16.86 -8.72
CA SER A 317 -8.69 15.47 -8.30
C SER A 317 -9.92 14.59 -8.58
N GLU A 318 -11.08 14.99 -8.03
CA GLU A 318 -12.34 14.24 -8.22
C GLU A 318 -12.78 14.19 -9.69
N LYS A 319 -12.58 15.29 -10.41
CA LYS A 319 -12.94 15.37 -11.84
C LYS A 319 -12.08 14.43 -12.66
N LEU A 320 -10.76 14.43 -12.45
CA LEU A 320 -9.83 13.50 -13.13
C LEU A 320 -10.21 12.04 -12.83
N CYS A 321 -10.28 11.69 -11.55
CA CYS A 321 -10.54 10.31 -11.15
C CYS A 321 -11.94 9.83 -11.60
N GLY A 322 -12.95 10.69 -11.49
CA GLY A 322 -14.31 10.38 -11.96
C GLY A 322 -14.37 10.18 -13.48
N MET A 323 -13.67 11.00 -14.25
CA MET A 323 -13.56 10.87 -15.70
C MET A 323 -12.87 9.56 -16.10
N LEU A 324 -11.71 9.28 -15.51
CA LEU A 324 -10.96 8.04 -15.76
C LEU A 324 -11.78 6.79 -15.39
N GLU A 325 -12.46 6.81 -14.25
CA GLU A 325 -13.31 5.71 -13.78
C GLU A 325 -14.51 5.46 -14.71
N ALA A 326 -15.20 6.52 -15.10
CA ALA A 326 -16.35 6.42 -16.01
C ALA A 326 -15.92 5.86 -17.38
N TRP A 327 -14.82 6.39 -17.92
CA TRP A 327 -14.27 5.91 -19.18
C TRP A 327 -13.81 4.45 -19.08
N ASN A 328 -13.09 4.10 -18.04
CA ASN A 328 -12.52 2.75 -17.86
C ASN A 328 -13.62 1.68 -17.72
N LYS A 329 -14.71 2.00 -17.00
CA LYS A 329 -15.88 1.11 -16.87
C LYS A 329 -16.63 0.89 -18.19
N SER A 330 -16.70 1.92 -19.05
CA SER A 330 -17.38 1.83 -20.33
C SER A 330 -16.52 1.23 -21.46
N HIS A 331 -15.21 1.01 -21.21
CA HIS A 331 -14.24 0.58 -22.22
C HIS A 331 -13.43 -0.65 -21.78
N ASP A 332 -14.07 -1.63 -21.14
CA ASP A 332 -13.49 -2.95 -20.76
C ASP A 332 -12.21 -2.86 -19.92
N SER A 333 -12.12 -1.89 -19.04
CA SER A 333 -10.97 -1.71 -18.12
C SER A 333 -9.64 -1.59 -18.87
N ARG A 334 -9.58 -0.71 -19.87
CA ARG A 334 -8.38 -0.48 -20.69
C ARG A 334 -7.34 0.44 -20.04
N ILE A 335 -7.70 1.21 -18.99
CA ILE A 335 -6.71 1.86 -18.12
C ILE A 335 -6.22 0.79 -17.14
N ILE A 336 -4.96 0.39 -17.26
CA ILE A 336 -4.42 -0.72 -16.48
C ILE A 336 -3.66 -0.26 -15.24
N ALA A 337 -3.25 1.00 -15.16
CA ALA A 337 -2.72 1.62 -13.94
C ALA A 337 -2.67 3.15 -14.04
N PHE A 338 -2.62 3.80 -12.87
CA PHE A 338 -2.12 5.15 -12.65
C PHE A 338 -0.86 5.04 -11.78
N ILE A 339 0.32 5.45 -12.29
CA ILE A 339 1.60 5.30 -11.59
C ILE A 339 2.17 6.69 -11.29
N HIS A 340 2.65 6.90 -10.05
CA HIS A 340 3.21 8.18 -9.63
C HIS A 340 4.35 8.04 -8.60
N GLY A 341 5.09 9.12 -8.36
CA GLY A 341 6.16 9.28 -7.38
C GLY A 341 5.75 10.18 -6.20
N HIS A 342 6.55 11.20 -5.89
CA HIS A 342 6.29 12.30 -4.96
C HIS A 342 6.08 11.92 -3.48
N THR A 343 5.29 10.91 -3.20
CA THR A 343 4.96 10.51 -1.81
C THR A 343 6.11 9.86 -1.07
N HIS A 344 7.18 9.51 -1.76
CA HIS A 344 8.36 8.80 -1.24
C HIS A 344 8.03 7.48 -0.51
N ALA A 345 6.87 6.92 -0.79
CA ALA A 345 6.39 5.67 -0.19
C ALA A 345 5.80 4.75 -1.26
N ASP A 346 5.96 3.45 -1.08
CA ASP A 346 5.32 2.45 -1.90
C ASP A 346 3.89 2.17 -1.40
N TYR A 347 2.93 2.13 -2.31
CA TYR A 347 1.59 1.61 -2.05
C TYR A 347 0.85 1.24 -3.34
N VAL A 348 -0.22 0.47 -3.19
CA VAL A 348 -1.20 0.20 -4.25
C VAL A 348 -2.60 0.49 -3.70
N CYS A 349 -3.35 1.36 -4.38
CA CYS A 349 -4.72 1.71 -4.02
C CYS A 349 -5.68 1.24 -5.12
N HIS A 350 -6.67 0.44 -4.76
CA HIS A 350 -7.71 -0.09 -5.66
C HIS A 350 -9.07 0.59 -5.44
N LYS A 351 -9.08 1.90 -5.19
CA LYS A 351 -10.33 2.67 -5.02
C LYS A 351 -11.18 2.72 -6.30
N TYR A 352 -10.54 2.63 -7.46
CA TYR A 352 -11.16 2.70 -8.77
C TYR A 352 -11.03 1.39 -9.55
N SER A 353 -11.62 1.31 -10.72
CA SER A 353 -11.51 0.16 -11.64
C SER A 353 -10.12 0.00 -12.26
N PHE A 354 -9.16 0.82 -11.84
CA PHE A 354 -7.73 0.73 -12.12
C PHE A 354 -6.94 0.97 -10.82
N PRO A 355 -5.78 0.35 -10.66
CA PRO A 355 -4.92 0.60 -9.52
C PRO A 355 -4.20 1.95 -9.62
N ILE A 356 -4.06 2.64 -8.48
CA ILE A 356 -3.15 3.77 -8.32
C ILE A 356 -1.93 3.23 -7.58
N VAL A 357 -0.76 3.35 -8.20
CA VAL A 357 0.50 2.78 -7.70
C VAL A 357 1.50 3.89 -7.44
N SER A 358 1.96 3.99 -6.21
CA SER A 358 3.08 4.86 -5.85
C SER A 358 4.37 4.07 -5.84
N ILE A 359 5.44 4.71 -6.31
CA ILE A 359 6.79 4.19 -6.17
C ILE A 359 7.59 5.06 -5.20
N GLY A 360 8.49 4.41 -4.46
CA GLY A 360 9.37 5.09 -3.53
C GLY A 360 10.40 5.99 -4.24
N CYS A 361 11.06 6.83 -3.45
CA CYS A 361 12.05 7.81 -3.89
C CYS A 361 13.39 7.14 -4.21
N SER A 362 13.99 7.46 -5.36
CA SER A 362 15.32 6.95 -5.74
C SER A 362 16.45 7.56 -4.91
N LYS A 363 16.32 8.82 -4.47
CA LYS A 363 17.22 9.43 -3.51
C LYS A 363 17.24 8.66 -2.18
N ILE A 364 18.40 8.55 -1.55
CA ILE A 364 18.53 7.90 -0.25
C ILE A 364 17.88 8.75 0.86
N GLU A 365 16.60 8.52 1.08
CA GLU A 365 15.79 9.21 2.08
C GLU A 365 14.91 8.22 2.85
N TYR A 366 14.61 8.57 4.09
CA TYR A 366 13.71 7.82 4.94
C TYR A 366 12.75 8.76 5.67
N PHE A 367 11.55 8.89 5.14
CA PHE A 367 10.50 9.71 5.74
C PHE A 367 9.56 8.86 6.60
N GLU A 368 9.89 8.70 7.87
CA GLU A 368 9.02 7.98 8.79
C GLU A 368 7.62 8.63 8.90
N ALA A 369 7.55 9.94 8.71
CA ALA A 369 6.28 10.69 8.70
C ALA A 369 5.34 10.27 7.58
N CYS A 370 5.86 9.76 6.44
CA CYS A 370 5.04 9.25 5.34
C CYS A 370 4.44 7.87 5.62
N LYS A 371 4.86 7.19 6.70
CA LYS A 371 4.26 5.92 7.09
C LYS A 371 2.81 6.10 7.50
N ARG A 372 1.92 5.46 6.76
CA ARG A 372 0.49 5.36 7.03
C ARG A 372 0.06 3.90 6.85
N PRO A 373 -1.08 3.46 7.36
CA PRO A 373 -1.61 2.15 7.01
C PRO A 373 -1.64 1.94 5.49
N GLY A 374 -1.00 0.88 5.00
CA GLY A 374 -0.89 0.58 3.57
C GLY A 374 0.23 1.32 2.81
N PHE A 375 0.99 2.22 3.46
CA PHE A 375 2.13 2.92 2.88
C PHE A 375 3.43 2.31 3.42
N ILE A 376 4.30 1.88 2.53
CA ILE A 376 5.58 1.25 2.88
C ILE A 376 6.70 2.25 2.60
N VAL A 377 7.43 2.61 3.65
CA VAL A 377 8.66 3.39 3.57
C VAL A 377 9.78 2.50 4.07
N PRO A 378 10.54 1.86 3.19
CA PRO A 378 11.59 0.94 3.60
C PRO A 378 12.76 1.71 4.23
N PRO A 379 13.42 1.15 5.25
CA PRO A 379 14.63 1.75 5.81
C PRO A 379 15.75 1.74 4.77
N ARG A 380 16.52 2.83 4.75
CA ARG A 380 17.61 3.07 3.80
C ARG A 380 18.92 3.31 4.54
N TYR A 381 20.01 2.67 4.10
CA TYR A 381 21.33 2.80 4.72
C TYR A 381 22.40 3.07 3.67
N GLU A 382 23.19 4.11 3.90
CA GLU A 382 24.25 4.52 2.98
C GLU A 382 25.33 3.44 2.87
N ASN A 383 25.83 3.23 1.65
CA ASN A 383 26.83 2.21 1.29
C ASN A 383 26.35 0.74 1.48
N GLU A 384 25.07 0.52 1.75
CA GLU A 384 24.43 -0.80 1.71
C GLU A 384 23.54 -0.92 0.48
N ILE A 385 23.14 -2.14 0.14
CA ILE A 385 22.21 -2.37 -0.98
C ILE A 385 20.91 -1.58 -0.81
N THR A 386 20.47 -1.36 0.41
CA THR A 386 19.27 -0.60 0.76
C THR A 386 19.37 0.89 0.48
N GLN A 387 20.55 1.43 0.13
CA GLN A 387 20.64 2.81 -0.35
C GLN A 387 19.94 3.01 -1.69
N GLU A 388 19.83 1.97 -2.50
CA GLU A 388 19.15 2.01 -3.78
C GLU A 388 17.65 1.72 -3.65
N LEU A 389 16.84 2.35 -4.47
CA LEU A 389 15.43 2.07 -4.63
C LEU A 389 14.98 2.52 -6.03
N TRP A 390 14.74 1.56 -6.87
CA TRP A 390 14.14 1.74 -8.18
C TRP A 390 13.50 0.42 -8.63
N ASP A 391 12.63 0.46 -9.61
CA ASP A 391 11.90 -0.73 -10.07
C ASP A 391 12.25 -1.05 -11.53
N THR A 392 12.23 -2.34 -11.87
CA THR A 392 11.99 -2.77 -13.24
C THR A 392 10.51 -3.10 -13.35
N LEU A 393 9.77 -2.32 -14.12
CA LEU A 393 8.35 -2.53 -14.38
C LEU A 393 8.19 -3.48 -15.56
N VAL A 394 7.60 -4.64 -15.34
CA VAL A 394 7.21 -5.59 -16.41
C VAL A 394 5.71 -5.52 -16.60
N VAL A 395 5.27 -5.28 -17.85
CA VAL A 395 3.85 -5.10 -18.20
C VAL A 395 3.38 -6.24 -19.11
N ASP A 396 2.38 -6.98 -18.64
CA ASP A 396 1.61 -7.90 -19.48
C ASP A 396 0.34 -7.20 -19.96
N VAL A 397 0.39 -6.69 -21.19
CA VAL A 397 -0.71 -5.91 -21.76
C VAL A 397 -1.95 -6.78 -21.97
N GLU A 398 -1.81 -8.08 -22.26
CA GLU A 398 -2.94 -8.98 -22.47
C GLU A 398 -3.62 -9.35 -21.14
N ALA A 399 -2.81 -9.72 -20.15
CA ALA A 399 -3.31 -10.09 -18.82
C ALA A 399 -3.73 -8.88 -17.96
N ASN A 400 -3.39 -7.65 -18.34
CA ASN A 400 -3.56 -6.44 -17.54
C ASN A 400 -2.85 -6.53 -16.18
N THR A 401 -1.60 -7.02 -16.17
CA THR A 401 -0.78 -7.12 -14.96
C THR A 401 0.51 -6.33 -15.06
N LEU A 402 0.95 -5.85 -13.92
CA LEU A 402 2.18 -5.09 -13.75
C LEU A 402 3.01 -5.75 -12.65
N ASP A 403 4.23 -6.13 -12.94
CA ASP A 403 5.20 -6.64 -11.98
C ASP A 403 6.27 -5.57 -11.76
N PHE A 404 6.35 -5.04 -10.56
CA PHE A 404 7.38 -4.10 -10.13
C PHE A 404 8.48 -4.90 -9.43
N ILE A 405 9.56 -5.18 -10.13
CA ILE A 405 10.70 -5.91 -9.60
C ILE A 405 11.67 -4.90 -9.00
N ARG A 406 11.73 -4.89 -7.68
CA ARG A 406 12.50 -3.95 -6.89
C ARG A 406 13.99 -4.24 -6.93
N PHE A 407 14.79 -3.18 -7.08
CA PHE A 407 16.22 -3.19 -6.79
C PHE A 407 16.50 -2.38 -5.53
N GLY A 408 17.12 -3.00 -4.54
CA GLY A 408 17.48 -2.34 -3.28
C GLY A 408 16.41 -2.43 -2.20
N ALA A 409 16.06 -1.30 -1.60
CA ALA A 409 15.14 -1.27 -0.46
C ALA A 409 13.67 -1.50 -0.88
N GLY A 410 12.94 -2.28 -0.11
CA GLY A 410 11.54 -2.61 -0.37
C GLY A 410 11.35 -4.01 -0.93
N GLN A 411 10.22 -4.25 -1.57
CA GLN A 411 9.81 -5.58 -2.06
C GLN A 411 9.26 -5.51 -3.47
N ASP A 412 9.32 -6.63 -4.18
CA ASP A 412 8.64 -6.83 -5.45
C ASP A 412 7.12 -6.71 -5.25
N ARG A 413 6.40 -6.18 -6.26
CA ARG A 413 4.95 -6.01 -6.21
C ARG A 413 4.32 -6.52 -7.49
N HIS A 414 3.32 -7.37 -7.35
CA HIS A 414 2.47 -7.81 -8.46
C HIS A 414 1.13 -7.08 -8.39
N VAL A 415 0.77 -6.34 -9.43
CA VAL A 415 -0.43 -5.50 -9.49
C VAL A 415 -1.29 -5.94 -10.68
N THR A 416 -2.58 -6.16 -10.42
CA THR A 416 -3.57 -6.46 -11.46
C THR A 416 -4.44 -5.24 -11.71
N ALA A 417 -4.77 -4.96 -12.97
CA ALA A 417 -5.65 -3.84 -13.31
C ALA A 417 -7.07 -4.02 -12.76
N LYS A 418 -7.56 -5.25 -12.68
CA LYS A 418 -8.82 -5.52 -11.99
C LYS A 418 -8.59 -5.45 -10.49
N PRO A 419 -9.43 -4.69 -9.76
CA PRO A 419 -9.35 -4.69 -8.32
C PRO A 419 -9.40 -6.13 -7.81
N TYR A 420 -8.50 -6.49 -6.92
CA TYR A 420 -8.64 -7.75 -6.20
C TYR A 420 -9.95 -7.70 -5.42
N VAL A 421 -10.80 -8.67 -5.60
CA VAL A 421 -12.09 -8.76 -4.93
C VAL A 421 -12.04 -9.90 -3.94
N PRO A 422 -11.94 -9.62 -2.63
CA PRO A 422 -12.03 -10.68 -1.62
C PRO A 422 -13.36 -11.42 -1.71
N LEU A 423 -13.35 -12.73 -1.46
CA LEU A 423 -14.57 -13.48 -1.28
C LEU A 423 -15.31 -12.99 -0.03
N VAL A 424 -16.63 -12.95 -0.10
CA VAL A 424 -17.50 -12.50 0.99
C VAL A 424 -18.12 -13.71 1.67
N TRP A 425 -17.68 -14.03 2.88
CA TRP A 425 -18.23 -15.11 3.69
C TRP A 425 -19.10 -14.55 4.80
N ALA A 426 -20.34 -15.01 4.87
CA ALA A 426 -21.31 -14.60 5.87
C ALA A 426 -21.00 -15.27 7.23
N HIS A 427 -20.59 -14.47 8.22
CA HIS A 427 -20.21 -14.89 9.57
C HIS A 427 -21.43 -15.40 10.34
N ARG A 428 -21.48 -16.70 10.63
CA ARG A 428 -22.64 -17.39 11.23
C ARG A 428 -23.92 -17.21 10.41
N GLY A 429 -23.79 -17.17 9.08
CA GLY A 429 -24.80 -16.68 8.16
C GLY A 429 -24.84 -15.14 8.07
N ALA A 430 -25.90 -14.57 7.53
CA ALA A 430 -26.10 -13.11 7.47
C ALA A 430 -26.51 -12.56 8.86
N SER A 431 -25.65 -12.74 9.85
CA SER A 431 -25.95 -12.54 11.29
C SER A 431 -26.14 -11.08 11.71
N GLY A 432 -25.88 -10.12 10.84
CA GLY A 432 -26.26 -8.72 11.03
C GLY A 432 -27.76 -8.44 10.81
N TYR A 433 -28.50 -9.42 10.25
CA TYR A 433 -29.90 -9.29 9.83
C TYR A 433 -30.79 -10.46 10.22
N ALA A 434 -30.22 -11.57 10.66
CA ALA A 434 -30.94 -12.79 11.07
C ALA A 434 -30.24 -13.41 12.28
N PRO A 435 -30.93 -14.24 13.09
CA PRO A 435 -30.32 -14.88 14.24
C PRO A 435 -29.15 -15.78 13.83
N GLU A 436 -27.97 -15.50 14.41
CA GLU A 436 -26.72 -16.20 14.09
C GLU A 436 -26.82 -17.70 14.19
N ASN A 437 -26.11 -18.42 13.32
CA ASN A 437 -26.04 -19.89 13.33
C ASN A 437 -27.42 -20.58 13.22
N THR A 438 -28.39 -19.96 12.56
CA THR A 438 -29.71 -20.53 12.26
C THR A 438 -29.88 -20.75 10.75
N LEU A 439 -30.83 -21.60 10.37
CA LEU A 439 -31.14 -21.83 8.96
C LEU A 439 -31.61 -20.56 8.29
N GLU A 440 -32.32 -19.68 8.99
CA GLU A 440 -32.77 -18.38 8.52
C GLU A 440 -31.62 -17.47 8.14
N ALA A 441 -30.52 -17.46 8.93
CA ALA A 441 -29.35 -16.68 8.65
C ALA A 441 -28.56 -17.22 7.43
N PHE A 442 -28.50 -18.53 7.26
CA PHE A 442 -27.86 -19.17 6.11
C PHE A 442 -28.71 -19.00 4.83
N GLU A 443 -30.01 -19.14 4.89
CA GLU A 443 -30.91 -18.86 3.76
C GLU A 443 -30.76 -17.39 3.28
N LEU A 444 -30.66 -16.46 4.24
CA LEU A 444 -30.46 -15.06 3.90
C LEU A 444 -29.11 -14.84 3.23
N ALA A 445 -28.04 -15.47 3.72
CA ALA A 445 -26.71 -15.38 3.09
C ALA A 445 -26.73 -15.91 1.64
N VAL A 446 -27.43 -17.02 1.39
CA VAL A 446 -27.65 -17.56 0.03
C VAL A 446 -28.43 -16.57 -0.84
N LYS A 447 -29.52 -15.99 -0.35
CA LYS A 447 -30.34 -15.01 -1.08
C LYS A 447 -29.57 -13.73 -1.41
N LEU A 448 -28.69 -13.27 -0.53
CA LEU A 448 -27.84 -12.11 -0.74
C LEU A 448 -26.74 -12.38 -1.78
N GLY A 449 -26.41 -13.63 -2.05
CA GLY A 449 -25.36 -14.02 -3.00
C GLY A 449 -23.95 -13.95 -2.41
N ALA A 450 -23.81 -14.26 -1.11
CA ALA A 450 -22.51 -14.44 -0.49
C ALA A 450 -21.69 -15.51 -1.21
N ASP A 451 -20.35 -15.40 -1.17
CA ASP A 451 -19.46 -16.41 -1.77
C ASP A 451 -19.26 -17.62 -0.85
N GLY A 452 -19.57 -17.47 0.43
CA GLY A 452 -19.47 -18.52 1.40
C GLY A 452 -20.19 -18.18 2.70
N VAL A 453 -20.19 -19.14 3.60
CA VAL A 453 -20.69 -19.00 4.97
C VAL A 453 -19.68 -19.56 5.95
N GLU A 454 -19.65 -18.98 7.13
CA GLU A 454 -18.90 -19.49 8.26
C GLU A 454 -19.89 -19.87 9.36
N PHE A 455 -19.62 -20.97 10.07
CA PHE A 455 -20.44 -21.45 11.18
C PHE A 455 -19.70 -22.39 12.14
N ASP A 456 -20.22 -22.48 13.37
CA ASP A 456 -19.59 -23.13 14.51
C ASP A 456 -20.24 -24.44 14.85
N VAL A 457 -19.48 -25.51 15.10
CA VAL A 457 -20.03 -26.84 15.45
C VAL A 457 -19.59 -27.31 16.82
N GLN A 458 -20.55 -27.87 17.56
CA GLN A 458 -20.38 -28.47 18.90
C GLN A 458 -21.20 -29.73 19.07
N TYR A 459 -20.88 -30.57 20.07
CA TYR A 459 -21.73 -31.68 20.48
C TYR A 459 -22.74 -31.27 21.53
N THR A 460 -23.95 -31.81 21.40
CA THR A 460 -24.96 -31.91 22.48
C THR A 460 -24.61 -33.00 23.50
N LYS A 461 -25.34 -33.06 24.61
CA LYS A 461 -25.21 -34.13 25.61
C LYS A 461 -25.43 -35.56 25.04
N ASP A 462 -26.32 -35.71 24.08
CA ASP A 462 -26.63 -36.95 23.38
C ASP A 462 -25.83 -37.17 22.10
N GLY A 463 -24.71 -36.45 21.94
CA GLY A 463 -23.74 -36.64 20.86
C GLY A 463 -24.23 -36.22 19.48
N LYS A 464 -25.15 -35.26 19.37
CA LYS A 464 -25.56 -34.68 18.09
C LYS A 464 -24.70 -33.47 17.77
N ILE A 465 -24.26 -33.32 16.53
CA ILE A 465 -23.56 -32.14 16.08
C ILE A 465 -24.57 -31.06 15.76
N ILE A 466 -24.50 -29.96 16.49
CA ILE A 466 -25.33 -28.76 16.30
C ILE A 466 -24.49 -27.57 15.89
N VAL A 467 -25.13 -26.51 15.37
CA VAL A 467 -24.46 -25.30 14.92
C VAL A 467 -24.78 -24.19 15.91
N ILE A 468 -23.77 -23.82 16.71
CA ILE A 468 -23.81 -22.75 17.73
C ILE A 468 -22.41 -22.32 18.12
N HIS A 469 -22.22 -21.02 18.37
CA HIS A 469 -20.91 -20.47 18.73
C HIS A 469 -20.52 -20.66 20.19
N ASP A 470 -21.37 -20.19 21.12
CA ASP A 470 -21.06 -20.20 22.54
C ASP A 470 -21.25 -21.59 23.16
N GLU A 471 -20.56 -21.90 24.24
CA GLU A 471 -20.73 -23.12 25.00
C GLU A 471 -22.06 -23.12 25.78
N THR A 472 -22.75 -21.96 25.88
CA THR A 472 -24.06 -21.82 26.53
C THR A 472 -25.09 -21.23 25.57
N VAL A 473 -26.39 -21.47 25.84
CA VAL A 473 -27.47 -20.95 25.00
C VAL A 473 -27.95 -19.55 25.38
N ASP A 474 -27.42 -18.97 26.45
CA ASP A 474 -27.92 -17.79 27.16
C ASP A 474 -27.95 -16.52 26.31
N ARG A 475 -26.97 -16.32 25.44
CA ARG A 475 -26.86 -15.10 24.63
C ARG A 475 -27.82 -15.11 23.43
N VAL A 476 -28.03 -16.26 22.85
CA VAL A 476 -28.75 -16.42 21.56
C VAL A 476 -30.14 -16.99 21.68
N SER A 477 -30.53 -17.53 22.85
CA SER A 477 -31.84 -18.14 23.04
C SER A 477 -32.64 -17.55 24.25
N ASN A 478 -33.87 -18.00 24.39
CA ASN A 478 -34.71 -17.75 25.56
C ASN A 478 -34.43 -18.71 26.73
N GLY A 479 -33.47 -19.65 26.57
CA GLY A 479 -33.04 -20.58 27.62
C GLY A 479 -31.76 -20.15 28.32
N SER A 480 -31.28 -21.02 29.23
CA SER A 480 -30.02 -20.84 29.95
C SER A 480 -29.34 -22.19 30.19
N GLY A 481 -28.03 -22.25 30.13
CA GLY A 481 -27.21 -23.41 30.48
C GLY A 481 -26.29 -23.89 29.37
N PHE A 482 -25.49 -24.92 29.69
CA PHE A 482 -24.46 -25.44 28.80
C PHE A 482 -25.02 -26.36 27.72
N VAL A 483 -24.64 -26.12 26.48
CA VAL A 483 -24.94 -26.92 25.30
C VAL A 483 -24.60 -28.42 25.54
N SER A 484 -23.39 -28.68 26.07
CA SER A 484 -22.90 -30.03 26.34
C SER A 484 -23.69 -30.78 27.41
N GLN A 485 -24.60 -30.13 28.13
CA GLN A 485 -25.45 -30.70 29.16
C GLN A 485 -26.90 -30.89 28.73
N MET A 486 -27.28 -30.44 27.53
CA MET A 486 -28.61 -30.50 26.94
C MET A 486 -28.65 -31.49 25.79
N THR A 487 -29.75 -32.27 25.69
CA THR A 487 -30.00 -33.08 24.49
C THR A 487 -30.52 -32.20 23.36
N LEU A 488 -30.42 -32.70 22.12
CA LEU A 488 -30.98 -32.01 20.96
C LEU A 488 -32.46 -31.70 21.13
N GLU A 489 -33.24 -32.64 21.73
CA GLU A 489 -34.65 -32.45 21.98
C GLU A 489 -34.90 -31.27 22.94
N GLN A 490 -34.11 -31.16 24.02
CA GLN A 490 -34.21 -30.04 24.96
C GLN A 490 -33.84 -28.72 24.31
N LEU A 491 -32.78 -28.69 23.52
CA LEU A 491 -32.34 -27.49 22.80
C LEU A 491 -33.38 -27.01 21.77
N ARG A 492 -34.10 -27.94 21.15
CA ARG A 492 -35.18 -27.64 20.18
C ARG A 492 -36.46 -27.09 20.78
N GLN A 493 -36.61 -27.10 22.11
CA GLN A 493 -37.69 -26.39 22.80
C GLN A 493 -37.39 -24.91 22.99
N LEU A 494 -36.13 -24.51 22.80
CA LEU A 494 -35.70 -23.12 22.93
C LEU A 494 -35.88 -22.38 21.61
N ASN A 495 -36.14 -21.07 21.74
CA ASN A 495 -36.17 -20.16 20.59
C ASN A 495 -34.86 -19.42 20.49
N PHE A 496 -34.14 -19.56 19.40
CA PHE A 496 -32.80 -18.95 19.12
C PHE A 496 -32.88 -17.62 18.39
N ASN A 497 -33.94 -16.84 18.61
CA ASN A 497 -34.15 -15.55 17.99
C ASN A 497 -33.73 -14.33 18.85
N LYS A 498 -33.09 -14.53 20.00
CA LYS A 498 -32.86 -13.48 21.00
C LYS A 498 -32.09 -12.27 20.46
N THR A 499 -31.21 -12.47 19.50
CA THR A 499 -30.46 -11.38 18.85
C THR A 499 -31.29 -10.62 17.81
N HIS A 500 -32.36 -11.25 17.29
CA HIS A 500 -33.26 -10.73 16.26
C HIS A 500 -34.70 -11.11 16.60
N PRO A 501 -35.33 -10.47 17.60
CA PRO A 501 -36.63 -10.86 18.11
C PRO A 501 -37.79 -10.65 17.13
N GLU A 502 -37.55 -9.99 16.00
CA GLU A 502 -38.50 -9.89 14.87
C GLU A 502 -38.74 -11.21 14.16
N TYR A 503 -37.84 -12.19 14.29
CA TYR A 503 -38.07 -13.55 13.82
C TYR A 503 -38.95 -14.31 14.80
N ALA A 504 -39.94 -15.06 14.29
CA ALA A 504 -40.96 -15.70 15.15
C ALA A 504 -40.35 -16.82 16.04
N PHE A 505 -39.92 -17.90 15.46
CA PHE A 505 -39.33 -19.05 16.18
C PHE A 505 -38.21 -19.65 15.34
N CYS A 506 -36.97 -19.56 15.83
CA CYS A 506 -35.81 -20.13 15.19
C CYS A 506 -35.28 -21.32 15.98
N LYS A 507 -35.14 -22.45 15.31
CA LYS A 507 -34.58 -23.67 15.91
C LYS A 507 -33.07 -23.66 15.80
N ILE A 508 -32.39 -24.25 16.80
CA ILE A 508 -30.99 -24.61 16.66
C ILE A 508 -30.86 -25.69 15.57
N PRO A 509 -30.04 -25.49 14.52
CA PRO A 509 -29.87 -26.50 13.49
C PRO A 509 -28.83 -27.54 13.89
N THR A 510 -28.96 -28.73 13.34
CA THR A 510 -27.89 -29.72 13.29
C THR A 510 -26.98 -29.45 12.10
N LEU A 511 -25.75 -30.01 12.13
CA LEU A 511 -24.84 -29.95 10.99
C LEU A 511 -25.48 -30.52 9.72
N ASP A 512 -26.22 -31.63 9.83
CA ASP A 512 -26.89 -32.26 8.68
C ASP A 512 -27.90 -31.32 8.02
N GLU A 513 -28.69 -30.60 8.81
CA GLU A 513 -29.68 -29.64 8.29
C GLU A 513 -28.99 -28.45 7.57
N VAL A 514 -27.86 -28.00 8.09
CA VAL A 514 -27.10 -26.94 7.42
C VAL A 514 -26.44 -27.43 6.13
N LEU A 515 -25.85 -28.63 6.15
CA LEU A 515 -25.26 -29.22 4.93
C LEU A 515 -26.33 -29.51 3.88
N GLU A 516 -27.53 -29.97 4.25
CA GLU A 516 -28.66 -30.18 3.32
C GLU A 516 -29.10 -28.87 2.68
N LEU A 517 -29.20 -27.77 3.45
CA LEU A 517 -29.58 -26.46 2.97
C LEU A 517 -28.52 -25.92 1.97
N LEU A 518 -27.25 -26.10 2.26
CA LEU A 518 -26.14 -25.51 1.46
C LEU A 518 -25.69 -26.39 0.30
N LYS A 519 -26.11 -27.69 0.28
CA LYS A 519 -25.74 -28.62 -0.79
C LYS A 519 -26.11 -28.15 -2.21
N PRO A 520 -27.31 -27.58 -2.47
CA PRO A 520 -27.68 -27.12 -3.81
C PRO A 520 -27.06 -25.81 -4.22
N THR A 521 -26.21 -25.20 -3.39
CA THR A 521 -25.52 -23.93 -3.67
C THR A 521 -24.07 -24.15 -4.06
N ASP A 522 -23.38 -23.08 -4.49
CA ASP A 522 -21.93 -23.08 -4.74
C ASP A 522 -21.12 -22.46 -3.58
N LEU A 523 -21.77 -22.17 -2.43
CA LEU A 523 -21.11 -21.49 -1.32
C LEU A 523 -19.97 -22.31 -0.73
N ILE A 524 -18.87 -21.64 -0.42
CA ILE A 524 -17.80 -22.17 0.41
C ILE A 524 -18.28 -22.22 1.86
N MET A 525 -17.96 -23.27 2.58
CA MET A 525 -18.31 -23.43 3.98
C MET A 525 -17.06 -23.44 4.85
N ASN A 526 -16.91 -22.45 5.73
CA ASN A 526 -15.91 -22.48 6.78
C ASN A 526 -16.55 -23.07 8.03
N ILE A 527 -16.14 -24.29 8.40
CA ILE A 527 -16.65 -24.98 9.57
C ILE A 527 -15.67 -24.80 10.73
N GLU A 528 -16.02 -23.98 11.72
CA GLU A 528 -15.24 -23.84 12.94
C GLU A 528 -15.57 -24.96 13.93
N LEU A 529 -14.56 -25.73 14.34
CA LEU A 529 -14.72 -26.74 15.40
C LEU A 529 -14.45 -26.08 16.77
N LYS A 530 -15.48 -25.99 17.60
CA LYS A 530 -15.46 -25.38 18.95
C LYS A 530 -14.88 -26.33 19.98
N THR A 531 -13.61 -26.68 19.85
CA THR A 531 -12.92 -27.66 20.72
C THR A 531 -11.95 -27.01 21.70
N GLY A 532 -12.00 -25.66 21.86
CA GLY A 532 -11.11 -24.91 22.73
C GLY A 532 -11.43 -25.06 24.22
N VAL A 533 -12.70 -25.09 24.56
CA VAL A 533 -13.18 -25.23 25.95
C VAL A 533 -13.58 -26.68 26.22
N ASN A 534 -14.45 -27.27 25.41
CA ASN A 534 -14.82 -28.68 25.46
C ASN A 534 -14.09 -29.44 24.34
N PHE A 535 -13.30 -30.46 24.64
CA PHE A 535 -12.48 -31.15 23.64
C PHE A 535 -13.30 -32.02 22.67
N TYR A 536 -14.51 -32.38 23.00
CA TYR A 536 -15.44 -33.16 22.17
C TYR A 536 -14.77 -34.32 21.42
N PRO A 537 -14.31 -35.41 22.11
CA PRO A 537 -13.61 -36.50 21.46
C PRO A 537 -14.41 -37.10 20.30
N GLY A 538 -13.81 -37.13 19.12
CA GLY A 538 -14.44 -37.68 17.91
C GLY A 538 -15.13 -36.66 17.01
N LEU A 539 -15.28 -35.40 17.44
CA LEU A 539 -15.97 -34.37 16.66
C LEU A 539 -15.29 -34.17 15.27
N GLU A 540 -13.98 -34.14 15.21
CA GLU A 540 -13.23 -33.98 13.95
C GLU A 540 -13.54 -35.09 12.95
N ALA A 541 -13.57 -36.34 13.44
CA ALA A 541 -13.86 -37.51 12.59
C ALA A 541 -15.29 -37.51 12.09
N GLU A 542 -16.26 -37.19 12.97
CA GLU A 542 -17.69 -37.21 12.61
C GLU A 542 -18.03 -36.05 11.66
N VAL A 543 -17.52 -34.84 11.90
CA VAL A 543 -17.70 -33.67 10.99
C VAL A 543 -17.15 -33.97 9.60
N THR A 544 -15.93 -34.50 9.50
CA THR A 544 -15.34 -34.85 8.20
C THR A 544 -16.11 -35.97 7.50
N ALA A 545 -16.60 -37.00 8.24
CA ALA A 545 -17.40 -38.09 7.69
C ALA A 545 -18.75 -37.58 7.16
N LYS A 546 -19.43 -36.66 7.88
CA LYS A 546 -20.67 -36.04 7.41
C LYS A 546 -20.46 -35.23 6.15
N VAL A 547 -19.44 -34.37 6.10
CA VAL A 547 -19.09 -33.58 4.89
C VAL A 547 -18.86 -34.53 3.71
N HIS A 548 -18.14 -35.62 3.90
CA HIS A 548 -17.93 -36.65 2.88
C HIS A 548 -19.25 -37.33 2.45
N GLN A 549 -20.13 -37.69 3.40
CA GLN A 549 -21.43 -38.27 3.11
C GLN A 549 -22.29 -37.37 2.21
N PHE A 550 -22.18 -36.02 2.39
CA PHE A 550 -22.90 -35.07 1.57
C PHE A 550 -22.21 -34.76 0.23
N GLY A 551 -20.92 -35.17 0.03
CA GLY A 551 -20.14 -34.92 -1.17
C GLY A 551 -19.68 -33.46 -1.28
N LEU A 552 -19.37 -32.83 -0.15
CA LEU A 552 -19.09 -31.36 -0.06
C LEU A 552 -17.63 -31.03 0.23
N GLU A 553 -16.70 -31.97 0.20
CA GLU A 553 -15.31 -31.86 0.63
C GLU A 553 -14.57 -30.71 -0.09
N LYS A 554 -14.88 -30.51 -1.36
CA LYS A 554 -14.23 -29.49 -2.18
C LYS A 554 -14.66 -28.06 -1.85
N ARG A 555 -15.72 -27.88 -1.07
CA ARG A 555 -16.28 -26.60 -0.69
C ARG A 555 -16.17 -26.30 0.80
N VAL A 556 -15.46 -27.15 1.56
CA VAL A 556 -15.28 -26.98 3.00
C VAL A 556 -13.86 -26.62 3.35
N ILE A 557 -13.72 -25.62 4.23
CA ILE A 557 -12.49 -25.29 4.96
C ILE A 557 -12.79 -25.54 6.43
N TYR A 558 -11.93 -26.30 7.10
CA TYR A 558 -12.06 -26.56 8.53
C TYR A 558 -11.17 -25.60 9.30
N SER A 559 -11.71 -24.94 10.30
CA SER A 559 -10.95 -24.04 11.16
C SER A 559 -11.19 -24.30 12.64
N SER A 560 -10.27 -23.90 13.48
CA SER A 560 -10.40 -23.93 14.93
C SER A 560 -9.38 -23.04 15.61
N PHE A 561 -9.75 -22.42 16.74
CA PHE A 561 -8.81 -21.84 17.68
C PHE A 561 -7.96 -22.91 18.39
N ASN A 562 -8.47 -24.15 18.49
CA ASN A 562 -7.68 -25.29 18.91
C ASN A 562 -6.92 -25.88 17.70
N HIS A 563 -5.71 -25.40 17.46
CA HIS A 563 -4.89 -25.86 16.34
C HIS A 563 -4.66 -27.40 16.34
N ASN A 564 -4.75 -28.07 17.51
CA ASN A 564 -4.67 -29.52 17.54
C ASN A 564 -5.86 -30.21 16.82
N SER A 565 -7.05 -29.60 16.83
CA SER A 565 -8.18 -30.12 16.03
C SER A 565 -7.91 -30.01 14.54
N VAL A 566 -7.35 -28.88 14.09
CA VAL A 566 -6.92 -28.68 12.69
C VAL A 566 -5.93 -29.78 12.29
N LEU A 567 -4.90 -30.02 13.12
CA LEU A 567 -3.90 -31.06 12.87
C LEU A 567 -4.48 -32.48 12.87
N ARG A 568 -5.49 -32.74 13.71
CA ARG A 568 -6.23 -34.04 13.68
C ARG A 568 -6.99 -34.23 12.39
N ILE A 569 -7.67 -33.17 11.88
CA ILE A 569 -8.33 -33.23 10.58
C ILE A 569 -7.33 -33.51 9.46
N LYS A 570 -6.20 -32.79 9.42
CA LYS A 570 -5.12 -33.03 8.43
C LYS A 570 -4.59 -34.47 8.49
N LYS A 571 -4.57 -35.08 9.69
CA LYS A 571 -4.17 -36.48 9.85
C LYS A 571 -5.25 -37.46 9.38
N LEU A 572 -6.53 -37.14 9.59
CA LEU A 572 -7.66 -37.99 9.18
C LEU A 572 -7.91 -37.89 7.68
N VAL A 573 -7.86 -36.69 7.13
CA VAL A 573 -8.11 -36.37 5.73
C VAL A 573 -6.99 -35.43 5.24
N PRO A 574 -5.87 -35.96 4.74
CA PRO A 574 -4.69 -35.17 4.35
C PRO A 574 -4.98 -34.06 3.35
N ASP A 575 -5.91 -34.29 2.43
CA ASP A 575 -6.29 -33.35 1.37
C ASP A 575 -7.34 -32.31 1.81
N ALA A 576 -7.85 -32.39 3.06
CA ALA A 576 -8.81 -31.43 3.57
C ALA A 576 -8.19 -30.02 3.63
N LYS A 577 -8.87 -29.00 3.12
CA LYS A 577 -8.51 -27.61 3.34
C LYS A 577 -8.70 -27.27 4.81
N CYS A 578 -7.64 -26.76 5.43
CA CYS A 578 -7.63 -26.42 6.86
C CYS A 578 -7.03 -25.05 7.10
N ALA A 579 -7.49 -24.38 8.16
CA ALA A 579 -7.03 -23.07 8.56
C ALA A 579 -6.75 -22.97 10.06
N PHE A 580 -5.68 -22.30 10.43
CA PHE A 580 -5.44 -21.89 11.81
C PHE A 580 -6.21 -20.60 12.11
N LEU A 581 -7.14 -20.67 13.08
CA LEU A 581 -7.94 -19.55 13.54
C LEU A 581 -7.31 -18.95 14.81
N TYR A 582 -7.13 -17.64 14.85
CA TYR A 582 -6.53 -16.96 16.00
C TYR A 582 -6.88 -15.47 16.06
N SER A 583 -6.93 -14.93 17.29
CA SER A 583 -7.20 -13.50 17.55
C SER A 583 -5.93 -12.70 17.85
N SER A 584 -5.03 -13.27 18.65
CA SER A 584 -3.77 -12.63 19.04
C SER A 584 -2.68 -12.93 18.02
N GLY A 585 -1.69 -12.03 17.88
CA GLY A 585 -0.56 -12.23 16.98
C GLY A 585 0.23 -13.50 17.30
N ILE A 586 0.51 -14.29 16.28
CA ILE A 586 1.40 -15.46 16.34
C ILE A 586 2.71 -15.06 15.68
N ALA A 587 3.83 -15.19 16.41
CA ALA A 587 5.14 -14.96 15.83
C ALA A 587 5.37 -15.96 14.70
N ASP A 588 5.73 -15.42 13.51
CA ASP A 588 6.01 -16.21 12.31
C ASP A 588 4.86 -17.19 11.94
N ALA A 589 3.62 -16.68 11.96
CA ALA A 589 2.43 -17.45 11.65
C ALA A 589 2.51 -18.16 10.27
N PRO A 590 3.07 -17.56 9.20
CA PRO A 590 3.22 -18.23 7.91
C PRO A 590 4.12 -19.48 7.98
N ALA A 591 5.29 -19.38 8.61
CA ALA A 591 6.18 -20.54 8.78
C ALA A 591 5.56 -21.62 9.66
N TYR A 592 4.82 -21.20 10.71
CA TYR A 592 4.07 -22.13 11.56
C TYR A 592 3.02 -22.92 10.75
N ALA A 593 2.23 -22.26 9.91
CA ALA A 593 1.23 -22.92 9.06
C ALA A 593 1.88 -23.89 8.04
N LYS A 594 2.95 -23.45 7.36
CA LYS A 594 3.70 -24.28 6.40
C LYS A 594 4.30 -25.51 7.05
N LYS A 595 4.91 -25.37 8.23
CA LYS A 595 5.48 -26.48 9.00
C LYS A 595 4.43 -27.58 9.26
N HIS A 596 3.19 -27.22 9.40
CA HIS A 596 2.08 -28.12 9.70
C HIS A 596 1.22 -28.50 8.47
N ASN A 597 1.62 -28.08 7.28
CA ASN A 597 0.90 -28.30 6.03
C ASN A 597 -0.57 -27.83 6.09
N VAL A 598 -0.76 -26.63 6.65
CA VAL A 598 -2.07 -25.96 6.74
C VAL A 598 -2.20 -24.97 5.60
N ASP A 599 -3.38 -24.88 5.01
CA ASP A 599 -3.62 -24.21 3.72
C ASP A 599 -3.91 -22.72 3.85
N ALA A 600 -4.45 -22.30 5.02
CA ALA A 600 -4.88 -20.93 5.24
C ALA A 600 -4.63 -20.46 6.68
N LEU A 601 -4.59 -19.16 6.84
CA LEU A 601 -4.64 -18.47 8.13
C LEU A 601 -5.94 -17.67 8.23
N HIS A 602 -6.63 -17.83 9.37
CA HIS A 602 -7.84 -17.07 9.71
C HIS A 602 -7.55 -16.10 10.88
N PRO A 603 -6.78 -15.03 10.64
CA PRO A 603 -6.45 -14.03 11.65
C PRO A 603 -7.65 -13.12 11.94
N SER A 604 -7.76 -12.59 13.17
CA SER A 604 -8.54 -11.38 13.37
C SER A 604 -7.96 -10.23 12.55
N PHE A 605 -8.81 -9.31 12.07
CA PHE A 605 -8.47 -8.19 11.19
C PHE A 605 -7.24 -7.39 11.65
N ASN A 606 -7.06 -7.21 12.97
CA ASN A 606 -5.93 -6.45 13.49
C ASN A 606 -4.55 -7.06 13.18
N ASN A 607 -4.48 -8.36 12.92
CA ASN A 607 -3.22 -9.02 12.56
C ASN A 607 -2.73 -8.61 11.16
N LEU A 608 -3.63 -8.18 10.26
CA LEU A 608 -3.26 -7.69 8.93
C LEU A 608 -2.42 -6.40 8.98
N LYS A 609 -2.46 -5.68 10.08
CA LYS A 609 -1.71 -4.43 10.29
C LYS A 609 -0.24 -4.67 10.64
N TYR A 610 0.17 -5.91 10.91
CA TYR A 610 1.57 -6.24 11.12
C TYR A 610 2.35 -6.08 9.82
N PRO A 611 3.49 -5.36 9.86
CA PRO A 611 4.32 -5.21 8.68
C PRO A 611 4.66 -6.57 8.05
N PHE A 612 4.55 -6.65 6.74
CA PHE A 612 4.89 -7.83 5.93
C PHE A 612 4.10 -9.12 6.22
N PHE A 613 3.08 -9.07 7.06
CA PHE A 613 2.30 -10.27 7.39
C PHE A 613 1.59 -10.87 6.16
N VAL A 614 0.93 -10.00 5.40
CA VAL A 614 0.16 -10.45 4.21
C VAL A 614 1.11 -10.92 3.12
N GLU A 615 2.20 -10.21 2.90
CA GLU A 615 3.25 -10.56 1.94
C GLU A 615 3.87 -11.91 2.28
N ASN A 616 4.28 -12.11 3.52
CA ASN A 616 4.87 -13.38 3.99
C ASN A 616 3.88 -14.56 3.84
N CYS A 617 2.57 -14.32 4.03
CA CYS A 617 1.55 -15.34 3.77
C CYS A 617 1.46 -15.70 2.29
N LYS A 618 1.48 -14.68 1.41
CA LYS A 618 1.43 -14.87 -0.04
C LYS A 618 2.68 -15.62 -0.54
N GLU A 619 3.86 -15.22 -0.09
CA GLU A 619 5.13 -15.92 -0.40
C GLU A 619 5.11 -17.37 0.08
N ALA A 620 4.49 -17.63 1.22
CA ALA A 620 4.28 -18.97 1.73
C ALA A 620 3.17 -19.75 0.99
N GLY A 621 2.44 -19.13 0.04
CA GLY A 621 1.33 -19.75 -0.66
C GLY A 621 0.14 -20.07 0.26
N LEU A 622 -0.11 -19.24 1.26
CA LEU A 622 -1.20 -19.38 2.23
C LEU A 622 -2.37 -18.47 1.90
N GLU A 623 -3.58 -18.97 1.98
CA GLU A 623 -4.78 -18.14 1.94
C GLU A 623 -4.95 -17.36 3.26
N ILE A 624 -5.47 -16.13 3.17
CA ILE A 624 -5.82 -15.30 4.33
C ILE A 624 -7.32 -15.03 4.30
N ASN A 625 -8.04 -15.52 5.31
CA ASN A 625 -9.48 -15.33 5.46
C ASN A 625 -9.74 -14.64 6.80
N THR A 626 -9.95 -13.34 6.79
CA THR A 626 -9.92 -12.50 8.00
C THR A 626 -11.31 -12.22 8.57
N TRP A 627 -11.39 -12.07 9.89
CA TRP A 627 -12.62 -11.87 10.68
C TRP A 627 -12.44 -10.84 11.80
N THR A 628 -13.50 -10.21 12.34
CA THR A 628 -14.82 -10.01 11.75
C THR A 628 -14.85 -8.64 11.12
N VAL A 629 -15.04 -8.55 9.80
CA VAL A 629 -14.91 -7.33 9.01
C VAL A 629 -16.30 -6.75 8.76
N ASN A 630 -16.71 -5.76 9.56
CA ASN A 630 -18.09 -5.26 9.57
C ASN A 630 -18.23 -3.81 9.08
N THR A 631 -17.14 -3.05 8.96
CA THR A 631 -17.15 -1.67 8.48
C THR A 631 -16.66 -1.57 7.04
N GLU A 632 -17.20 -0.63 6.28
CA GLU A 632 -16.76 -0.38 4.89
C GLU A 632 -15.27 -0.03 4.83
N ASP A 633 -14.77 0.74 5.81
CA ASP A 633 -13.34 1.08 5.93
C ASP A 633 -12.45 -0.16 6.06
N ASP A 634 -12.85 -1.13 6.90
CA ASP A 634 -12.06 -2.35 7.08
C ASP A 634 -12.20 -3.29 5.87
N MET A 635 -13.36 -3.29 5.19
CA MET A 635 -13.57 -3.99 3.92
C MET A 635 -12.62 -3.44 2.84
N LEU A 636 -12.54 -2.11 2.68
CA LEU A 636 -11.61 -1.46 1.74
C LEU A 636 -10.15 -1.82 2.05
N LYS A 637 -9.76 -1.81 3.33
CA LYS A 637 -8.41 -2.22 3.74
C LYS A 637 -8.14 -3.68 3.41
N CYS A 638 -9.09 -4.58 3.63
CA CYS A 638 -8.97 -5.99 3.24
C CYS A 638 -8.76 -6.17 1.73
N GLN A 639 -9.48 -5.38 0.93
CA GLN A 639 -9.27 -5.34 -0.51
C GLN A 639 -7.86 -4.84 -0.88
N GLN A 640 -7.39 -3.77 -0.25
CA GLN A 640 -6.04 -3.23 -0.44
C GLN A 640 -4.94 -4.22 -0.06
N TYR A 641 -5.11 -4.92 1.07
CA TYR A 641 -4.20 -5.98 1.51
C TYR A 641 -4.22 -7.19 0.56
N GLY A 642 -5.30 -7.38 -0.18
CA GLY A 642 -5.50 -8.53 -1.07
C GLY A 642 -5.64 -9.84 -0.30
N VAL A 643 -6.49 -9.84 0.75
CA VAL A 643 -6.86 -11.06 1.49
C VAL A 643 -7.80 -11.93 0.67
N ASN A 644 -7.75 -13.25 0.83
CA ASN A 644 -8.54 -14.17 0.02
C ASN A 644 -10.04 -14.08 0.31
N ALA A 645 -10.42 -13.97 1.58
CA ALA A 645 -11.80 -13.76 1.98
C ALA A 645 -11.93 -12.86 3.20
N ILE A 646 -13.06 -12.18 3.30
CA ILE A 646 -13.52 -11.54 4.53
C ILE A 646 -14.69 -12.31 5.12
N ILE A 647 -14.71 -12.43 6.45
CA ILE A 647 -15.80 -13.03 7.20
C ILE A 647 -16.54 -11.88 7.90
N THR A 648 -17.81 -11.66 7.52
CA THR A 648 -18.59 -10.47 7.90
C THR A 648 -20.02 -10.79 8.30
N ASN A 649 -20.57 -10.03 9.26
CA ASN A 649 -21.98 -10.10 9.63
C ASN A 649 -22.89 -9.43 8.57
N TYR A 650 -22.31 -8.59 7.69
CA TYR A 650 -23.02 -7.74 6.73
C TYR A 650 -22.57 -8.03 5.29
N PRO A 651 -22.91 -9.24 4.75
CA PRO A 651 -22.45 -9.64 3.42
C PRO A 651 -22.96 -8.71 2.31
N ASP A 652 -24.14 -8.12 2.44
CA ASP A 652 -24.72 -7.16 1.49
C ASP A 652 -23.85 -5.90 1.32
N LYS A 653 -23.29 -5.35 2.42
CA LYS A 653 -22.39 -4.19 2.36
C LYS A 653 -21.12 -4.51 1.60
N ALA A 654 -20.51 -5.66 1.86
CA ALA A 654 -19.32 -6.11 1.17
C ALA A 654 -19.59 -6.39 -0.32
N LEU A 655 -20.70 -7.06 -0.64
CA LEU A 655 -21.11 -7.34 -2.02
C LEU A 655 -21.38 -6.06 -2.80
N LYS A 656 -22.03 -5.07 -2.17
CA LYS A 656 -22.23 -3.74 -2.78
C LYS A 656 -20.90 -3.05 -3.04
N LEU A 657 -20.01 -3.04 -2.05
CA LEU A 657 -18.71 -2.39 -2.13
C LEU A 657 -17.81 -3.02 -3.19
N TYR A 658 -17.71 -4.36 -3.18
CA TYR A 658 -16.75 -5.09 -4.01
C TYR A 658 -17.28 -5.43 -5.41
N LYS A 659 -18.58 -5.69 -5.54
CA LYS A 659 -19.19 -6.22 -6.77
C LYS A 659 -20.29 -5.31 -7.33
N GLY A 660 -20.63 -4.21 -6.65
CA GLY A 660 -21.72 -3.31 -7.03
C GLY A 660 -23.12 -3.92 -6.92
N ILE A 661 -23.28 -5.05 -6.20
CA ILE A 661 -24.55 -5.75 -6.05
C ILE A 661 -25.40 -5.03 -5.00
N ASP A 662 -26.54 -4.46 -5.41
CA ASP A 662 -27.49 -3.83 -4.48
C ASP A 662 -28.57 -4.86 -4.04
N CYS A 663 -28.54 -5.20 -2.75
CA CYS A 663 -29.41 -6.20 -2.16
C CYS A 663 -30.72 -5.63 -1.60
N LYS A 664 -31.09 -4.36 -1.85
CA LYS A 664 -32.29 -3.70 -1.30
C LYS A 664 -33.60 -4.47 -1.56
N GLU A 665 -33.79 -4.96 -2.76
CA GLU A 665 -35.02 -5.70 -3.10
C GLU A 665 -35.20 -6.98 -2.29
N ILE A 666 -34.10 -7.59 -1.80
CA ILE A 666 -34.16 -8.81 -0.98
C ILE A 666 -34.73 -8.48 0.40
N PHE A 667 -34.32 -7.34 0.98
CA PHE A 667 -34.83 -6.87 2.27
C PHE A 667 -36.29 -6.37 2.17
N GLU A 668 -36.67 -5.69 1.09
CA GLU A 668 -38.02 -5.20 0.87
C GLU A 668 -39.03 -6.37 0.74
N LYS A 669 -38.63 -7.50 0.17
CA LYS A 669 -39.47 -8.69 0.06
C LYS A 669 -39.60 -9.48 1.38
N GLN A 670 -38.72 -9.23 2.35
CA GLN A 670 -38.75 -9.85 3.68
C GLN A 670 -39.46 -9.00 4.74
N ALA A 671 -39.73 -7.74 4.47
CA ALA A 671 -40.49 -6.91 5.39
C ALA A 671 -41.89 -7.53 5.60
N PRO A 672 -42.38 -7.75 6.85
CA PRO A 672 -43.72 -8.27 7.09
C PRO A 672 -44.71 -7.27 6.43
N LYS A 673 -45.57 -7.81 5.56
CA LYS A 673 -46.68 -7.01 5.01
C LYS A 673 -47.45 -6.42 6.17
N PRO A 674 -47.79 -5.11 6.20
CA PRO A 674 -48.62 -4.53 7.23
C PRO A 674 -49.92 -5.33 7.26
N SER A 675 -50.24 -5.94 8.44
CA SER A 675 -51.52 -6.58 8.64
C SER A 675 -52.60 -5.54 8.38
N GLU A 676 -53.52 -5.82 7.46
CA GLU A 676 -54.77 -5.06 7.30
C GLU A 676 -55.46 -5.04 8.66
N LYS A 677 -55.28 -3.99 9.44
CA LYS A 677 -56.09 -3.72 10.61
C LYS A 677 -57.42 -3.21 10.06
N GLU A 678 -58.47 -4.00 10.31
CA GLU A 678 -59.86 -3.60 10.19
C GLU A 678 -60.07 -2.22 10.85
N ASN A 679 -60.67 -1.32 10.08
CA ASN A 679 -61.15 -0.02 10.54
C ASN A 679 -62.24 -0.22 11.58
N THR A 680 -61.91 -0.18 12.84
CA THR A 680 -62.90 0.16 13.91
C THR A 680 -62.59 1.55 14.41
N ALA A 681 -63.49 2.45 14.10
CA ALA A 681 -63.48 3.80 14.57
C ALA A 681 -63.58 3.84 16.11
N GLU A 682 -62.57 4.37 16.78
CA GLU A 682 -62.71 4.82 18.16
C GLU A 682 -62.12 6.24 18.31
N GLN A 683 -62.91 6.97 19.06
CA GLN A 683 -62.87 8.43 19.23
C GLN A 683 -61.59 8.96 19.86
N SER A 684 -61.20 10.13 19.36
CA SER A 684 -60.13 10.99 19.88
C SER A 684 -60.31 11.35 21.36
N VAL A 685 -59.32 11.01 22.19
CA VAL A 685 -59.07 11.69 23.47
C VAL A 685 -57.63 12.18 23.47
N GLU A 686 -57.46 13.51 23.44
CA GLU A 686 -56.19 14.17 23.64
C GLU A 686 -55.66 13.96 25.06
N PRO A 687 -54.44 13.57 25.30
CA PRO A 687 -53.77 13.72 26.59
C PRO A 687 -53.06 15.04 26.70
N LYS A 688 -53.38 15.80 27.76
CA LYS A 688 -52.73 17.06 28.17
C LYS A 688 -51.22 16.85 28.38
N ALA A 689 -50.47 17.81 27.88
CA ALA A 689 -49.03 17.95 28.09
C ALA A 689 -48.70 18.25 29.56
N GLU A 690 -47.98 17.35 30.22
CA GLU A 690 -47.29 17.66 31.49
C GLU A 690 -45.85 18.09 31.17
N LYS A 691 -45.46 19.23 31.74
CA LYS A 691 -44.13 19.84 31.64
C LYS A 691 -43.11 19.04 32.43
N ILE A 692 -42.07 18.52 31.77
CA ILE A 692 -40.87 17.95 32.40
C ILE A 692 -39.87 19.08 32.69
N PRO A 693 -39.25 19.15 33.90
CA PRO A 693 -38.31 20.21 34.25
C PRO A 693 -36.94 20.00 33.59
N GLN A 694 -36.37 21.09 33.08
CA GLN A 694 -34.99 21.16 32.64
C GLN A 694 -34.04 20.97 33.84
N ASN A 695 -33.24 19.91 33.81
CA ASN A 695 -31.98 19.85 34.53
C ASN A 695 -30.98 18.94 33.74
N ALA A 696 -30.31 19.54 32.78
CA ALA A 696 -29.19 18.95 32.07
C ALA A 696 -27.92 19.78 32.36
N LYS A 697 -27.31 19.53 33.51
CA LYS A 697 -25.93 19.97 33.81
C LYS A 697 -25.23 18.84 34.54
N ASN A 698 -24.80 17.81 33.83
CA ASN A 698 -23.89 16.77 34.38
C ASN A 698 -23.06 16.00 33.35
N HIS A 699 -23.03 16.40 32.06
CA HIS A 699 -22.15 15.75 31.10
C HIS A 699 -20.70 16.28 31.04
N SER A 700 -20.45 17.46 31.67
CA SER A 700 -19.08 18.03 31.68
C SER A 700 -18.16 17.44 32.75
N PHE A 701 -18.73 16.80 33.79
CA PHE A 701 -17.94 16.28 34.91
C PHE A 701 -17.24 14.93 34.60
N PHE A 702 -17.83 14.09 33.74
CA PHE A 702 -17.25 12.78 33.38
C PHE A 702 -16.07 12.90 32.42
N ILE A 703 -16.08 13.84 31.50
CA ILE A 703 -14.97 14.08 30.57
C ILE A 703 -13.74 14.64 31.30
N HIS A 704 -13.95 15.44 32.34
CA HIS A 704 -12.85 16.00 33.15
C HIS A 704 -12.17 14.96 34.04
N ILE A 705 -12.90 13.97 34.56
CA ILE A 705 -12.33 12.86 35.35
C ILE A 705 -11.51 11.90 34.49
N LEU A 706 -11.94 11.60 33.25
CA LEU A 706 -11.17 10.77 32.32
C LEU A 706 -9.89 11.47 31.85
N GLY A 707 -9.90 12.78 31.64
CA GLY A 707 -8.70 13.57 31.28
C GLY A 707 -7.66 13.60 32.42
N VAL A 708 -8.10 13.69 33.68
CA VAL A 708 -7.21 13.70 34.85
C VAL A 708 -6.64 12.31 35.15
N LEU A 709 -7.40 11.24 34.91
CA LEU A 709 -6.92 9.86 35.04
C LEU A 709 -5.90 9.50 33.94
N TYR A 710 -6.10 9.96 32.69
CA TYR A 710 -5.16 9.73 31.59
C TYR A 710 -3.81 10.46 31.83
N GLY A 711 -3.85 11.67 32.41
CA GLY A 711 -2.63 12.41 32.75
C GLY A 711 -1.84 11.81 33.92
N LYS A 712 -2.48 11.07 34.82
CA LYS A 712 -1.81 10.40 35.95
C LYS A 712 -1.18 9.04 35.61
N ILE A 713 -1.66 8.39 34.55
CA ILE A 713 -1.12 7.08 34.12
C ILE A 713 0.15 7.24 33.24
N ARG A 714 0.35 8.40 32.62
CA ARG A 714 1.51 8.65 31.75
C ARG A 714 2.84 8.85 32.49
N LYS A 715 2.83 9.32 33.73
CA LYS A 715 4.06 9.56 34.52
C LYS A 715 4.84 8.29 34.90
N PRO A 716 4.22 7.15 35.25
CA PRO A 716 4.99 5.92 35.57
C PRO A 716 5.69 5.31 34.36
N PHE A 717 5.11 5.43 33.15
CA PHE A 717 5.72 4.86 31.94
C PHE A 717 6.94 5.64 31.46
N VAL A 718 6.96 6.96 31.59
CA VAL A 718 8.13 7.79 31.26
C VAL A 718 9.29 7.52 32.20
N LEU A 719 9.01 7.26 33.48
CA LEU A 719 10.01 6.87 34.47
C LEU A 719 10.56 5.46 34.22
N LEU A 720 9.75 4.54 33.77
CA LEU A 720 10.17 3.18 33.40
C LEU A 720 11.08 3.19 32.17
N ASP A 721 10.74 4.00 31.16
CA ASP A 721 11.56 4.17 29.95
C ASP A 721 12.93 4.81 30.27
N GLN A 722 12.96 5.82 31.15
CA GLN A 722 14.22 6.41 31.65
C GLN A 722 15.03 5.43 32.51
N PHE A 723 14.39 4.56 33.27
CA PHE A 723 15.04 3.51 34.03
C PHE A 723 15.68 2.44 33.14
N VAL A 724 14.93 1.98 32.13
CA VAL A 724 15.42 1.01 31.13
C VAL A 724 16.59 1.59 30.33
N GLN A 725 16.53 2.88 29.94
CA GLN A 725 17.65 3.54 29.25
C GLN A 725 18.92 3.71 30.14
N ARG A 726 18.77 3.86 31.43
CA ARG A 726 19.93 3.88 32.37
C ARG A 726 20.54 2.49 32.54
N MET A 727 19.71 1.48 32.69
CA MET A 727 20.17 0.08 32.77
C MET A 727 20.92 -0.39 31.52
N SER A 728 20.51 0.09 30.33
CA SER A 728 21.19 -0.23 29.07
C SER A 728 22.53 0.50 28.88
N LYS A 729 22.82 1.53 29.69
CA LYS A 729 24.07 2.29 29.63
C LYS A 729 25.07 1.93 30.73
N GLY A 730 24.72 0.98 31.59
CA GLY A 730 25.61 0.50 32.66
C GLY A 730 25.85 1.52 33.77
N GLU A 731 24.92 2.45 34.03
CA GLU A 731 24.91 3.41 35.13
C GLU A 731 23.93 3.01 36.24
#